data_1586b36cc1eed94d79b0fce3ba81a016
#
_entry.id   1586b36cc1eed94d79b0fce3ba81a016
#
_cell.length_a   1.000
_cell.length_b   1.000
_cell.length_c   1.000
_cell.angle_alpha   90.00
_cell.angle_beta   90.00
_cell.angle_gamma   90.00
#
_symmetry.space_group_name_H-M   'P 1'
#
loop_
_entity.id
_entity.type
_entity.pdbx_description
1 polymer ?
#
loop_
_entity_poly.entity_id
_entity_poly.type
_entity_poly.pdbx_seq_one_letter_code
_entity_poly.pdbx_strand_id
1 'polypeptide(L)'
;MSQIHKHTIPANIADRCLINPQQYEAMYQQSINVPDTFWGEQGKILDWIKPYQKVKNTSFAPGNVSIKWYEDGTLNLAANCLDRHLQENGDRTAIIWESDDASQSKHISYKELHRDVCRFANTLLELGIKKGDVVAIYMPMVPEAAVAMLACARIGAVHSVIFGGFSPEAVAGRIIDSNSRLVITSDEGVRAGRSIPLKKNVDDALKNPNVTSVEHVVVLKRTGGKIDWQEGRDLWWHDLVEQASDQHQAEEMNAEDPLFILYTSGSTGKPKGVLHTTGGYLVYAALTFKYVFDYHPGDIYWCTADVGWVTGHSYLLYGPLACGATTLMFEGVPNWPTPARMAQVVDKHQVNILYTAPTAIRALMAEGDKAIEGTDRSSLRILGSVGEPINPEAWEWYWKKIGNEKCPVVDTWWQTETGGFMITPLPGATELKAGSATRPFFGVQPTLVDNEGNPLEGATEGSLVITDSWPGQARTLFGDHERFEQTYFSTFKNMYFSGDGARRDEDGYYWITGRVDDVLNVSGHRLGTAEIESALVAHPKIAEAAVVGIPHNIKGQAIYAYVTLNHGEEPSPELYAEVRNWVRKEIGPLATPDVLHWTDSLPKTRSGKIMRRILRKIAAGDTSNLGDTSTLADPGVVEKLLEEKQAIAMPS
;
A
#
# COMPACT_ATOMS: atom_id res chain seq x y z
N MET A 1 18.13 -24.25 -13.12
CA MET A 1 17.82 -23.08 -12.29
C MET A 1 19.15 -22.60 -11.70
N SER A 2 19.57 -21.38 -11.98
CA SER A 2 20.73 -20.78 -11.30
C SER A 2 20.43 -20.76 -9.81
N GLN A 3 21.39 -21.16 -8.96
CA GLN A 3 21.23 -21.04 -7.51
C GLN A 3 20.95 -19.57 -7.18
N ILE A 4 19.79 -19.29 -6.59
CA ILE A 4 19.44 -17.94 -6.16
C ILE A 4 20.40 -17.56 -5.02
N HIS A 5 21.14 -16.48 -5.21
CA HIS A 5 22.10 -16.00 -4.22
C HIS A 5 21.38 -15.56 -2.94
N LYS A 6 21.89 -16.01 -1.78
CA LYS A 6 21.46 -15.52 -0.46
C LYS A 6 22.33 -14.35 -0.04
N HIS A 7 21.67 -13.25 0.31
CA HIS A 7 22.33 -12.10 0.94
C HIS A 7 22.35 -12.33 2.46
N THR A 8 23.54 -12.38 3.01
CA THR A 8 23.72 -12.57 4.46
C THR A 8 23.32 -11.32 5.25
N ILE A 9 23.02 -11.51 6.53
CA ILE A 9 22.71 -10.40 7.43
C ILE A 9 23.99 -9.56 7.61
N PRO A 10 23.95 -8.24 7.31
CA PRO A 10 25.11 -7.38 7.51
C PRO A 10 25.52 -7.31 8.99
N ALA A 11 26.82 -7.30 9.28
CA ALA A 11 27.35 -7.29 10.64
C ALA A 11 26.81 -6.10 11.47
N ASN A 12 26.77 -4.91 10.87
CA ASN A 12 26.23 -3.71 11.53
C ASN A 12 24.74 -3.81 11.89
N ILE A 13 23.98 -4.66 11.21
CA ILE A 13 22.59 -4.97 11.56
C ILE A 13 22.57 -6.04 12.65
N ALA A 14 23.33 -7.14 12.47
CA ALA A 14 23.36 -8.26 13.43
C ALA A 14 23.77 -7.83 14.85
N ASP A 15 24.71 -6.89 14.95
CA ASP A 15 25.26 -6.45 16.23
C ASP A 15 24.27 -5.67 17.11
N ARG A 16 23.21 -5.11 16.52
CA ARG A 16 22.26 -4.24 17.24
C ARG A 16 20.80 -4.47 16.89
N CYS A 17 20.50 -5.52 16.16
CA CYS A 17 19.12 -5.81 15.76
C CYS A 17 18.20 -6.08 16.95
N LEU A 18 16.93 -5.69 16.80
CA LEU A 18 15.89 -5.95 17.80
C LEU A 18 15.56 -7.44 17.89
N ILE A 19 15.61 -8.15 16.76
CA ILE A 19 15.27 -9.56 16.63
C ILE A 19 16.37 -10.29 15.86
N ASN A 20 17.03 -11.24 16.51
CA ASN A 20 17.99 -12.15 15.88
C ASN A 20 17.30 -13.45 15.40
N PRO A 21 18.00 -14.36 14.69
CA PRO A 21 17.38 -15.60 14.18
C PRO A 21 16.75 -16.48 15.26
N GLN A 22 17.37 -16.61 16.41
CA GLN A 22 16.87 -17.43 17.52
C GLN A 22 15.63 -16.80 18.16
N GLN A 23 15.63 -15.49 18.32
CA GLN A 23 14.48 -14.74 18.84
C GLN A 23 13.29 -14.84 17.89
N TYR A 24 13.53 -14.70 16.56
CA TYR A 24 12.47 -14.87 15.57
C TYR A 24 11.80 -16.24 15.72
N GLU A 25 12.57 -17.32 15.73
CA GLU A 25 12.02 -18.67 15.82
C GLU A 25 11.23 -18.87 17.11
N ALA A 26 11.78 -18.46 18.25
CA ALA A 26 11.11 -18.58 19.55
C ALA A 26 9.81 -17.77 19.61
N MET A 27 9.84 -16.51 19.14
CA MET A 27 8.66 -15.64 19.15
C MET A 27 7.61 -16.10 18.14
N TYR A 28 8.02 -16.58 16.97
CA TYR A 28 7.09 -17.11 15.98
C TYR A 28 6.37 -18.35 16.53
N GLN A 29 7.08 -19.31 17.09
CA GLN A 29 6.48 -20.50 17.70
C GLN A 29 5.54 -20.14 18.86
N GLN A 30 5.92 -19.17 19.70
CA GLN A 30 5.04 -18.69 20.77
C GLN A 30 3.76 -18.06 20.21
N SER A 31 3.89 -17.26 19.16
CA SER A 31 2.75 -16.59 18.53
C SER A 31 1.73 -17.55 17.91
N ILE A 32 2.19 -18.72 17.47
CA ILE A 32 1.34 -19.77 16.88
C ILE A 32 0.74 -20.67 17.94
N ASN A 33 1.56 -21.12 18.90
CA ASN A 33 1.16 -22.15 19.89
C ASN A 33 0.36 -21.58 21.05
N VAL A 34 0.62 -20.33 21.45
CA VAL A 34 -0.06 -19.66 22.56
C VAL A 34 -0.39 -18.18 22.20
N PRO A 35 -1.24 -17.97 21.17
CA PRO A 35 -1.49 -16.65 20.61
C PRO A 35 -2.04 -15.65 21.65
N ASP A 36 -2.89 -16.07 22.56
CA ASP A 36 -3.45 -15.18 23.59
C ASP A 36 -2.34 -14.64 24.53
N THR A 37 -1.39 -15.48 24.90
CA THR A 37 -0.25 -15.07 25.72
C THR A 37 0.67 -14.13 24.94
N PHE A 38 1.03 -14.51 23.71
CA PHE A 38 1.90 -13.70 22.86
C PHE A 38 1.30 -12.32 22.59
N TRP A 39 0.08 -12.26 22.06
CA TRP A 39 -0.56 -11.01 21.71
C TRP A 39 -1.02 -10.21 22.94
N GLY A 40 -1.31 -10.89 24.04
CA GLY A 40 -1.56 -10.24 25.32
C GLY A 40 -0.35 -9.47 25.83
N GLU A 41 0.85 -9.98 25.63
CA GLU A 41 2.10 -9.28 25.96
C GLU A 41 2.42 -8.18 24.92
N GLN A 42 2.29 -8.49 23.63
CA GLN A 42 2.59 -7.51 22.57
C GLN A 42 1.63 -6.31 22.56
N GLY A 43 0.39 -6.49 22.97
CA GLY A 43 -0.59 -5.40 23.07
C GLY A 43 -0.18 -4.30 24.06
N LYS A 44 0.75 -4.58 24.98
CA LYS A 44 1.33 -3.60 25.90
C LYS A 44 2.25 -2.57 25.20
N ILE A 45 2.50 -2.71 23.91
CA ILE A 45 3.19 -1.66 23.14
C ILE A 45 2.40 -0.34 23.12
N LEU A 46 1.08 -0.41 23.34
CA LEU A 46 0.20 0.75 23.41
C LEU A 46 -0.20 1.08 24.86
N ASP A 47 -0.63 2.32 25.05
CA ASP A 47 -1.26 2.76 26.27
C ASP A 47 -2.77 2.53 26.19
N TRP A 48 -3.30 1.81 27.18
CA TRP A 48 -4.71 1.48 27.28
C TRP A 48 -5.37 2.31 28.39
N ILE A 49 -6.54 2.88 28.12
CA ILE A 49 -7.36 3.57 29.15
C ILE A 49 -7.92 2.52 30.09
N LYS A 50 -8.60 1.52 29.53
CA LYS A 50 -9.02 0.31 30.24
C LYS A 50 -8.23 -0.86 29.68
N PRO A 51 -7.41 -1.56 30.48
CA PRO A 51 -6.69 -2.75 30.05
C PRO A 51 -7.64 -3.86 29.57
N TYR A 52 -7.24 -4.57 28.54
CA TYR A 52 -7.96 -5.74 28.03
C TYR A 52 -7.67 -6.99 28.89
N GLN A 53 -8.63 -7.90 28.92
CA GLN A 53 -8.49 -9.26 29.45
C GLN A 53 -8.74 -10.31 28.37
N LYS A 54 -9.62 -10.00 27.40
CA LYS A 54 -9.90 -10.83 26.25
C LYS A 54 -9.02 -10.41 25.07
N VAL A 55 -8.04 -11.27 24.75
CA VAL A 55 -7.06 -10.95 23.69
C VAL A 55 -7.61 -11.28 22.31
N LYS A 56 -8.02 -12.52 22.09
CA LYS A 56 -8.45 -13.04 20.80
C LYS A 56 -9.81 -13.70 20.89
N ASN A 57 -10.73 -13.30 20.01
CA ASN A 57 -12.05 -13.91 19.84
C ASN A 57 -12.40 -13.91 18.36
N THR A 58 -12.03 -14.99 17.66
CA THR A 58 -12.10 -15.05 16.20
C THR A 58 -12.69 -16.36 15.70
N SER A 59 -13.38 -16.29 14.57
CA SER A 59 -13.90 -17.44 13.84
C SER A 59 -13.82 -17.19 12.33
N PHE A 60 -13.35 -18.19 11.60
CA PHE A 60 -13.40 -18.25 10.14
C PHE A 60 -14.45 -19.25 9.64
N ALA A 61 -15.27 -19.78 10.52
CA ALA A 61 -16.29 -20.78 10.18
C ALA A 61 -17.32 -20.19 9.21
N PRO A 62 -17.73 -20.93 8.16
CA PRO A 62 -18.75 -20.49 7.21
C PRO A 62 -20.05 -20.04 7.90
N GLY A 63 -20.53 -18.87 7.52
CA GLY A 63 -21.73 -18.26 8.12
C GLY A 63 -21.53 -17.72 9.55
N ASN A 64 -20.31 -17.75 10.05
CA ASN A 64 -19.95 -17.24 11.38
C ASN A 64 -18.55 -16.62 11.39
N VAL A 65 -18.19 -15.90 10.35
CA VAL A 65 -16.93 -15.16 10.30
C VAL A 65 -17.02 -13.96 11.24
N SER A 66 -16.19 -13.96 12.27
CA SER A 66 -16.14 -12.90 13.28
C SER A 66 -14.70 -12.71 13.74
N ILE A 67 -14.26 -11.47 13.76
CA ILE A 67 -12.86 -11.12 14.08
C ILE A 67 -12.88 -10.02 15.13
N LYS A 68 -12.45 -10.36 16.36
CA LYS A 68 -12.34 -9.43 17.47
C LYS A 68 -11.01 -9.63 18.20
N TRP A 69 -10.34 -8.53 18.48
CA TRP A 69 -9.08 -8.51 19.22
C TRP A 69 -9.12 -7.45 20.31
N TYR A 70 -8.67 -7.79 21.52
CA TYR A 70 -8.66 -6.88 22.67
C TYR A 70 -10.04 -6.27 22.97
N GLU A 71 -11.10 -7.01 22.73
CA GLU A 71 -12.48 -6.50 22.59
C GLU A 71 -13.04 -5.81 23.84
N ASP A 72 -12.49 -6.06 25.02
CA ASP A 72 -12.88 -5.44 26.28
C ASP A 72 -11.93 -4.32 26.73
N GLY A 73 -10.91 -4.02 25.94
CA GLY A 73 -9.99 -2.90 26.18
C GLY A 73 -10.49 -1.60 25.57
N THR A 74 -10.06 -0.47 26.14
CA THR A 74 -10.32 0.86 25.60
C THR A 74 -9.04 1.67 25.45
N LEU A 75 -8.97 2.49 24.41
CA LEU A 75 -7.82 3.34 24.11
C LEU A 75 -8.24 4.45 23.15
N ASN A 76 -7.30 5.32 22.80
CA ASN A 76 -7.44 6.24 21.68
C ASN A 76 -6.19 6.17 20.80
N LEU A 77 -6.36 6.03 19.48
CA LEU A 77 -5.26 5.96 18.53
C LEU A 77 -4.45 7.25 18.53
N ALA A 78 -5.11 8.41 18.44
CA ALA A 78 -4.40 9.69 18.38
C ALA A 78 -3.60 9.96 19.67
N ALA A 79 -4.12 9.58 20.84
CA ALA A 79 -3.41 9.67 22.10
C ALA A 79 -2.15 8.79 22.11
N ASN A 80 -2.22 7.59 21.54
CA ASN A 80 -1.06 6.71 21.39
C ASN A 80 -0.02 7.25 20.40
N CYS A 81 -0.45 7.97 19.37
CA CYS A 81 0.44 8.58 18.39
C CYS A 81 1.05 9.91 18.85
N LEU A 82 0.40 10.64 19.75
CA LEU A 82 0.76 12.01 20.11
C LEU A 82 0.95 12.21 21.60
N ASP A 83 -0.11 12.16 22.39
CA ASP A 83 -0.14 12.57 23.79
C ASP A 83 0.91 11.86 24.64
N ARG A 84 1.07 10.55 24.49
CA ARG A 84 2.02 9.77 25.29
C ARG A 84 3.48 10.12 25.03
N HIS A 85 3.78 10.80 23.92
CA HIS A 85 5.14 11.20 23.56
C HIS A 85 5.50 12.60 24.04
N LEU A 86 4.52 13.42 24.49
CA LEU A 86 4.72 14.84 24.74
C LEU A 86 5.70 15.12 25.88
N GLN A 87 5.67 14.33 26.93
CA GLN A 87 6.50 14.57 28.11
C GLN A 87 7.98 14.38 27.82
N GLU A 88 8.35 13.26 27.17
CA GLU A 88 9.75 12.92 26.93
C GLU A 88 10.26 13.38 25.56
N ASN A 89 9.39 13.38 24.57
CA ASN A 89 9.74 13.57 23.15
C ASN A 89 8.93 14.68 22.48
N GLY A 90 8.31 15.59 23.23
CA GLY A 90 7.44 16.62 22.67
C GLY A 90 8.13 17.53 21.65
N ASP A 91 9.42 17.78 21.80
CA ASP A 91 10.21 18.60 20.88
C ASP A 91 10.83 17.79 19.72
N ARG A 92 10.72 16.46 19.76
CA ARG A 92 11.16 15.60 18.65
C ARG A 92 10.29 15.86 17.42
N THR A 93 10.92 15.87 16.24
CA THR A 93 10.17 15.94 14.99
C THR A 93 9.30 14.69 14.81
N ALA A 94 7.99 14.89 14.67
CA ALA A 94 7.05 13.85 14.33
C ALA A 94 6.97 13.66 12.82
N ILE A 95 6.79 14.75 12.08
CA ILE A 95 6.67 14.76 10.61
C ILE A 95 7.72 15.71 10.03
N ILE A 96 8.50 15.20 9.09
CA ILE A 96 9.23 16.01 8.12
C ILE A 96 8.36 16.06 6.87
N TRP A 97 7.92 17.24 6.48
CA TRP A 97 7.25 17.42 5.21
C TRP A 97 8.23 17.95 4.16
N GLU A 98 8.35 17.23 3.07
CA GLU A 98 9.12 17.65 1.89
C GLU A 98 8.16 18.00 0.77
N SER A 99 8.19 19.27 0.35
CA SER A 99 7.33 19.79 -0.72
C SER A 99 7.68 19.21 -2.09
N ASP A 100 6.76 19.32 -3.02
CA ASP A 100 7.02 19.15 -4.46
C ASP A 100 8.13 20.11 -4.93
N ASP A 101 8.13 21.34 -4.43
CA ASP A 101 9.25 22.27 -4.59
C ASP A 101 10.40 21.86 -3.68
N ALA A 102 11.52 21.43 -4.29
CA ALA A 102 12.69 20.94 -3.60
C ALA A 102 13.36 21.95 -2.63
N SER A 103 13.05 23.25 -2.77
CA SER A 103 13.54 24.30 -1.87
C SER A 103 12.75 24.40 -0.55
N GLN A 104 11.60 23.73 -0.43
CA GLN A 104 10.69 23.85 0.69
C GLN A 104 10.54 22.56 1.46
N SER A 105 10.69 22.66 2.77
CA SER A 105 10.40 21.58 3.72
C SER A 105 10.00 22.16 5.08
N LYS A 106 9.33 21.34 5.89
CA LYS A 106 8.95 21.70 7.26
C LYS A 106 9.25 20.56 8.20
N HIS A 107 9.69 20.89 9.42
CA HIS A 107 9.78 19.96 10.53
C HIS A 107 8.68 20.30 11.53
N ILE A 108 7.84 19.32 11.86
CA ILE A 108 6.72 19.48 12.78
C ILE A 108 6.98 18.58 13.98
N SER A 109 7.10 19.19 15.17
CA SER A 109 7.32 18.45 16.40
C SER A 109 6.05 17.72 16.86
N TYR A 110 6.20 16.75 17.78
CA TYR A 110 5.05 16.09 18.42
C TYR A 110 4.14 17.10 19.12
N LYS A 111 4.69 18.12 19.79
CA LYS A 111 3.91 19.21 20.40
C LYS A 111 3.10 19.99 19.37
N GLU A 112 3.73 20.38 18.28
CA GLU A 112 3.07 21.14 17.21
C GLU A 112 1.97 20.31 16.54
N LEU A 113 2.26 19.04 16.24
CA LEU A 113 1.28 18.14 15.65
C LEU A 113 0.10 17.88 16.59
N HIS A 114 0.37 17.66 17.89
CA HIS A 114 -0.66 17.52 18.91
C HIS A 114 -1.57 18.76 18.99
N ARG A 115 -0.97 19.96 19.05
CA ARG A 115 -1.70 21.23 19.04
C ARG A 115 -2.63 21.33 17.85
N ASP A 116 -2.12 21.07 16.65
CA ASP A 116 -2.87 21.21 15.40
C ASP A 116 -4.00 20.16 15.31
N VAL A 117 -3.74 18.94 15.78
CA VAL A 117 -4.76 17.87 15.87
C VAL A 117 -5.86 18.23 16.87
N CYS A 118 -5.52 18.77 18.05
CA CYS A 118 -6.51 19.22 19.04
C CYS A 118 -7.40 20.34 18.49
N ARG A 119 -6.83 21.32 17.80
CA ARG A 119 -7.58 22.40 17.14
C ARG A 119 -8.54 21.85 16.10
N PHE A 120 -8.08 20.94 15.26
CA PHE A 120 -8.93 20.36 14.22
C PHE A 120 -9.97 19.39 14.78
N ALA A 121 -9.66 18.66 15.85
CA ALA A 121 -10.63 17.86 16.59
C ALA A 121 -11.79 18.73 17.13
N ASN A 122 -11.48 19.85 17.75
CA ASN A 122 -12.49 20.81 18.20
C ASN A 122 -13.28 21.41 17.04
N THR A 123 -12.62 21.71 15.94
CA THR A 123 -13.28 22.17 14.70
C THR A 123 -14.30 21.16 14.19
N LEU A 124 -13.95 19.87 14.15
CA LEU A 124 -14.87 18.80 13.72
C LEU A 124 -16.10 18.72 14.65
N LEU A 125 -15.89 18.82 15.96
CA LEU A 125 -16.99 18.82 16.94
C LEU A 125 -17.92 20.03 16.77
N GLU A 126 -17.38 21.23 16.52
CA GLU A 126 -18.16 22.44 16.25
C GLU A 126 -18.97 22.34 14.97
N LEU A 127 -18.47 21.61 13.96
CA LEU A 127 -19.19 21.30 12.74
C LEU A 127 -20.22 20.16 12.91
N GLY A 128 -20.41 19.66 14.11
CA GLY A 128 -21.42 18.64 14.44
C GLY A 128 -21.00 17.20 14.15
N ILE A 129 -19.71 16.95 13.87
CA ILE A 129 -19.21 15.60 13.69
C ILE A 129 -19.11 14.89 15.04
N LYS A 130 -19.61 13.67 15.11
CA LYS A 130 -19.69 12.86 16.33
C LYS A 130 -18.97 11.54 16.14
N LYS A 131 -18.70 10.86 17.25
CA LYS A 131 -18.23 9.47 17.28
C LYS A 131 -19.09 8.59 16.35
N GLY A 132 -18.45 7.86 15.45
CA GLY A 132 -19.08 7.00 14.47
C GLY A 132 -19.49 7.67 13.15
N ASP A 133 -19.50 8.99 13.07
CA ASP A 133 -19.73 9.69 11.81
C ASP A 133 -18.55 9.48 10.85
N VAL A 134 -18.85 9.42 9.55
CA VAL A 134 -17.84 9.26 8.52
C VAL A 134 -17.44 10.60 7.92
N VAL A 135 -16.13 10.83 7.82
CA VAL A 135 -15.52 12.03 7.23
C VAL A 135 -14.67 11.61 6.04
N ALA A 136 -14.99 12.13 4.86
CA ALA A 136 -14.20 11.92 3.65
C ALA A 136 -13.02 12.91 3.61
N ILE A 137 -11.82 12.41 3.33
CA ILE A 137 -10.59 13.19 3.21
C ILE A 137 -10.02 13.01 1.81
N TYR A 138 -10.03 14.08 1.03
CA TYR A 138 -9.55 14.12 -0.36
C TYR A 138 -8.54 15.25 -0.48
N MET A 139 -7.29 14.98 -0.08
CA MET A 139 -6.24 15.98 0.13
C MET A 139 -4.94 15.59 -0.54
N PRO A 140 -4.07 16.58 -0.85
CA PRO A 140 -2.71 16.30 -1.26
C PRO A 140 -1.85 15.80 -0.08
N MET A 141 -0.62 15.40 -0.36
CA MET A 141 0.36 14.95 0.65
C MET A 141 0.96 16.14 1.40
N VAL A 142 0.14 16.72 2.27
CA VAL A 142 0.49 17.85 3.15
C VAL A 142 0.24 17.49 4.61
N PRO A 143 0.90 18.16 5.57
CA PRO A 143 0.75 17.82 6.99
C PRO A 143 -0.69 17.86 7.49
N GLU A 144 -1.52 18.72 6.93
CA GLU A 144 -2.94 18.87 7.27
C GLU A 144 -3.76 17.60 6.96
N ALA A 145 -3.32 16.79 5.99
CA ALA A 145 -3.94 15.47 5.75
C ALA A 145 -3.72 14.54 6.95
N ALA A 146 -2.52 14.52 7.52
CA ALA A 146 -2.21 13.78 8.75
C ALA A 146 -3.00 14.33 9.95
N VAL A 147 -3.09 15.65 10.07
CA VAL A 147 -3.89 16.31 11.10
C VAL A 147 -5.36 15.89 11.02
N ALA A 148 -5.94 15.88 9.82
CA ALA A 148 -7.34 15.47 9.59
C ALA A 148 -7.58 14.01 10.00
N MET A 149 -6.69 13.10 9.62
CA MET A 149 -6.80 11.67 9.97
C MET A 149 -6.72 11.45 11.49
N LEU A 150 -5.73 12.06 12.13
CA LEU A 150 -5.53 11.96 13.58
C LEU A 150 -6.66 12.65 14.37
N ALA A 151 -7.18 13.77 13.89
CA ALA A 151 -8.31 14.46 14.54
C ALA A 151 -9.59 13.62 14.49
N CYS A 152 -9.88 12.97 13.36
CA CYS A 152 -10.99 12.01 13.26
C CYS A 152 -10.83 10.88 14.29
N ALA A 153 -9.65 10.27 14.35
CA ALA A 153 -9.37 9.21 15.34
C ALA A 153 -9.50 9.72 16.77
N ARG A 154 -9.11 10.96 17.04
CA ARG A 154 -9.17 11.56 18.36
C ARG A 154 -10.57 11.73 18.90
N ILE A 155 -11.54 12.09 18.06
CA ILE A 155 -12.95 12.25 18.44
C ILE A 155 -13.80 10.99 18.21
N GLY A 156 -13.21 9.91 17.66
CA GLY A 156 -13.92 8.69 17.34
C GLY A 156 -14.74 8.74 16.04
N ALA A 157 -14.52 9.74 15.19
CA ALA A 157 -15.05 9.74 13.83
C ALA A 157 -14.29 8.74 12.95
N VAL A 158 -14.99 8.19 11.96
CA VAL A 158 -14.43 7.24 11.00
C VAL A 158 -13.94 8.00 9.78
N HIS A 159 -12.65 7.95 9.47
CA HIS A 159 -12.18 8.60 8.26
C HIS A 159 -12.20 7.67 7.05
N SER A 160 -12.56 8.25 5.90
CA SER A 160 -12.51 7.63 4.58
C SER A 160 -11.58 8.48 3.72
N VAL A 161 -10.30 8.11 3.67
CA VAL A 161 -9.32 8.83 2.84
C VAL A 161 -9.45 8.38 1.40
N ILE A 162 -9.62 9.36 0.52
CA ILE A 162 -9.75 9.15 -0.92
C ILE A 162 -8.49 9.70 -1.57
N PHE A 163 -7.84 8.88 -2.37
CA PHE A 163 -6.62 9.29 -3.06
C PHE A 163 -6.85 10.56 -3.91
N GLY A 164 -6.05 11.59 -3.69
CA GLY A 164 -6.19 12.91 -4.32
C GLY A 164 -6.10 12.93 -5.85
N GLY A 165 -5.69 11.81 -6.40
CA GLY A 165 -5.65 11.59 -7.81
C GLY A 165 -6.92 10.95 -8.41
N PHE A 166 -7.92 10.56 -7.64
CA PHE A 166 -9.14 9.96 -8.18
C PHE A 166 -10.06 10.98 -8.84
N SER A 167 -10.88 10.48 -9.79
CA SER A 167 -11.87 11.26 -10.51
C SER A 167 -13.04 11.68 -9.62
N PRO A 168 -13.83 12.71 -10.04
CA PRO A 168 -15.06 13.08 -9.34
C PRO A 168 -16.04 11.92 -9.13
N GLU A 169 -16.16 11.03 -10.10
CA GLU A 169 -17.03 9.85 -10.02
C GLU A 169 -16.57 8.89 -8.92
N ALA A 170 -15.27 8.66 -8.81
CA ALA A 170 -14.69 7.83 -7.76
C ALA A 170 -14.87 8.45 -6.37
N VAL A 171 -14.76 9.77 -6.26
CA VAL A 171 -15.02 10.52 -5.02
C VAL A 171 -16.49 10.39 -4.63
N ALA A 172 -17.42 10.67 -5.56
CA ALA A 172 -18.85 10.56 -5.32
C ALA A 172 -19.26 9.15 -4.87
N GLY A 173 -18.77 8.11 -5.55
CA GLY A 173 -19.09 6.72 -5.20
C GLY A 173 -18.69 6.35 -3.77
N ARG A 174 -17.55 6.83 -3.30
CA ARG A 174 -17.08 6.59 -1.93
C ARG A 174 -17.86 7.37 -0.89
N ILE A 175 -18.24 8.60 -1.19
CA ILE A 175 -19.08 9.42 -0.31
C ILE A 175 -20.47 8.79 -0.17
N ILE A 176 -21.06 8.34 -1.26
CA ILE A 176 -22.39 7.67 -1.26
C ILE A 176 -22.35 6.40 -0.43
N ASP A 177 -21.39 5.52 -0.69
CA ASP A 177 -21.30 4.23 0.00
C ASP A 177 -21.05 4.39 1.51
N SER A 178 -20.20 5.34 1.90
CA SER A 178 -19.85 5.59 3.30
C SER A 178 -20.81 6.51 4.02
N ASN A 179 -21.71 7.18 3.32
CA ASN A 179 -22.58 8.21 3.86
C ASN A 179 -21.82 9.32 4.61
N SER A 180 -20.70 9.79 4.02
CA SER A 180 -19.85 10.80 4.63
C SER A 180 -20.57 12.11 4.87
N ARG A 181 -20.47 12.66 6.08
CA ARG A 181 -21.14 13.91 6.49
C ARG A 181 -20.33 15.16 6.17
N LEU A 182 -19.01 15.02 6.07
CA LEU A 182 -18.08 16.11 5.84
C LEU A 182 -17.07 15.68 4.77
N VAL A 183 -16.64 16.62 3.94
CA VAL A 183 -15.50 16.45 3.03
C VAL A 183 -14.42 17.46 3.42
N ILE A 184 -13.20 16.97 3.59
CA ILE A 184 -12.00 17.78 3.79
C ILE A 184 -11.17 17.69 2.53
N THR A 185 -10.84 18.84 1.95
CA THR A 185 -10.08 18.93 0.70
C THR A 185 -9.14 20.14 0.72
N SER A 186 -8.55 20.44 -0.41
CA SER A 186 -7.68 21.58 -0.66
C SER A 186 -8.17 22.33 -1.90
N ASP A 187 -7.81 23.60 -2.02
CA ASP A 187 -8.06 24.36 -3.25
C ASP A 187 -7.49 23.62 -4.47
N GLU A 188 -6.20 23.34 -4.41
CA GLU A 188 -5.46 22.56 -5.39
C GLU A 188 -4.41 21.68 -4.68
N GLY A 189 -3.95 20.63 -5.36
CA GLY A 189 -2.71 19.94 -5.03
C GLY A 189 -1.61 20.35 -5.99
N VAL A 190 -0.37 19.97 -5.67
CA VAL A 190 0.80 20.17 -6.55
C VAL A 190 1.49 18.83 -6.76
N ARG A 191 1.79 18.49 -8.01
CA ARG A 191 2.53 17.29 -8.35
C ARG A 191 3.40 17.50 -9.58
N ALA A 192 4.69 17.32 -9.45
CA ALA A 192 5.68 17.56 -10.52
C ALA A 192 5.50 18.96 -11.17
N GLY A 193 5.35 19.99 -10.34
CA GLY A 193 5.17 21.38 -10.76
C GLY A 193 3.80 21.71 -11.35
N ARG A 194 2.86 20.76 -11.37
CA ARG A 194 1.52 20.96 -11.92
C ARG A 194 0.46 21.06 -10.84
N SER A 195 -0.49 21.98 -11.00
CA SER A 195 -1.66 22.08 -10.12
C SER A 195 -2.69 21.01 -10.44
N ILE A 196 -3.26 20.42 -9.38
CA ILE A 196 -4.35 19.43 -9.45
C ILE A 196 -5.61 20.05 -8.86
N PRO A 197 -6.74 20.11 -9.58
CA PRO A 197 -7.93 20.85 -9.16
C PRO A 197 -8.78 20.07 -8.17
N LEU A 198 -8.32 19.88 -6.93
CA LEU A 198 -8.99 19.05 -5.92
C LEU A 198 -10.37 19.57 -5.55
N LYS A 199 -10.50 20.88 -5.25
CA LYS A 199 -11.80 21.47 -4.90
C LYS A 199 -12.81 21.35 -6.04
N LYS A 200 -12.36 21.55 -7.28
CA LYS A 200 -13.21 21.37 -8.45
C LYS A 200 -13.71 19.92 -8.56
N ASN A 201 -12.85 18.95 -8.34
CA ASN A 201 -13.22 17.54 -8.37
C ASN A 201 -14.24 17.20 -7.27
N VAL A 202 -14.10 17.79 -6.09
CA VAL A 202 -15.09 17.65 -5.02
C VAL A 202 -16.42 18.30 -5.42
N ASP A 203 -16.40 19.51 -5.97
CA ASP A 203 -17.62 20.20 -6.43
C ASP A 203 -18.36 19.39 -7.49
N ASP A 204 -17.63 18.81 -8.44
CA ASP A 204 -18.20 17.94 -9.47
C ASP A 204 -18.78 16.65 -8.88
N ALA A 205 -18.10 16.05 -7.90
CA ALA A 205 -18.58 14.87 -7.18
C ALA A 205 -19.88 15.15 -6.44
N LEU A 206 -19.99 16.32 -5.78
CA LEU A 206 -21.17 16.71 -5.00
C LEU A 206 -22.38 17.09 -5.86
N LYS A 207 -22.23 17.23 -7.17
CA LYS A 207 -23.34 17.39 -8.12
C LYS A 207 -24.09 16.08 -8.37
N ASN A 208 -23.53 14.94 -8.00
CA ASN A 208 -24.21 13.65 -8.12
C ASN A 208 -25.44 13.66 -7.21
N PRO A 209 -26.66 13.41 -7.76
CA PRO A 209 -27.91 13.53 -6.99
C PRO A 209 -28.03 12.52 -5.85
N ASN A 210 -27.23 11.46 -5.86
CA ASN A 210 -27.20 10.46 -4.79
C ASN A 210 -26.28 10.86 -3.61
N VAL A 211 -25.49 11.91 -3.75
CA VAL A 211 -24.75 12.51 -2.64
C VAL A 211 -25.67 13.43 -1.86
N THR A 212 -26.18 12.95 -0.75
CA THR A 212 -27.18 13.67 0.08
C THR A 212 -26.72 13.91 1.52
N SER A 213 -25.55 13.36 1.91
CA SER A 213 -25.08 13.34 3.31
C SER A 213 -24.15 14.47 3.68
N VAL A 214 -23.50 15.11 2.69
CA VAL A 214 -22.46 16.11 2.94
C VAL A 214 -23.07 17.44 3.35
N GLU A 215 -22.73 17.89 4.56
CA GLU A 215 -23.21 19.16 5.13
C GLU A 215 -22.23 20.30 4.85
N HIS A 216 -20.91 20.04 4.97
CA HIS A 216 -19.86 21.03 4.77
C HIS A 216 -18.69 20.47 4.00
N VAL A 217 -17.96 21.38 3.34
CA VAL A 217 -16.66 21.14 2.71
C VAL A 217 -15.63 22.06 3.34
N VAL A 218 -14.64 21.46 4.02
CA VAL A 218 -13.51 22.21 4.60
C VAL A 218 -12.38 22.25 3.59
N VAL A 219 -11.94 23.44 3.23
CA VAL A 219 -10.98 23.70 2.16
C VAL A 219 -9.67 24.26 2.72
N LEU A 220 -8.57 23.51 2.53
CA LEU A 220 -7.22 24.01 2.81
C LEU A 220 -6.73 24.89 1.64
N LYS A 221 -6.15 26.04 1.95
CA LYS A 221 -5.48 26.87 0.98
C LYS A 221 -4.03 26.41 0.78
N ARG A 222 -3.79 25.59 -0.26
CA ARG A 222 -2.46 25.05 -0.58
C ARG A 222 -1.71 25.94 -1.59
N THR A 223 -2.36 26.29 -2.68
CA THR A 223 -1.75 27.08 -3.79
C THR A 223 -2.23 28.51 -3.82
N GLY A 224 -3.43 28.79 -3.33
CA GLY A 224 -4.12 30.07 -3.51
C GLY A 224 -4.73 30.22 -4.90
N GLY A 225 -4.85 29.13 -5.66
CA GLY A 225 -5.50 29.12 -6.96
C GLY A 225 -6.97 29.52 -6.87
N LYS A 226 -7.50 29.98 -7.99
CA LYS A 226 -8.93 30.38 -8.08
C LYS A 226 -9.82 29.13 -8.04
N ILE A 227 -10.78 29.13 -7.12
CA ILE A 227 -11.77 28.06 -6.95
C ILE A 227 -13.18 28.64 -6.92
N ASP A 228 -14.16 27.81 -7.27
CA ASP A 228 -15.56 28.12 -7.02
C ASP A 228 -15.87 27.96 -5.53
N TRP A 229 -16.85 28.73 -5.04
CA TRP A 229 -17.22 28.76 -3.63
C TRP A 229 -18.72 28.73 -3.45
N GLN A 230 -19.20 27.85 -2.60
CA GLN A 230 -20.63 27.78 -2.24
C GLN A 230 -20.81 28.24 -0.79
N GLU A 231 -21.42 29.41 -0.61
CA GLU A 231 -21.73 29.94 0.71
C GLU A 231 -22.62 28.99 1.52
N GLY A 232 -22.35 28.87 2.80
CA GLY A 232 -23.06 27.99 3.71
C GLY A 232 -22.62 26.52 3.70
N ARG A 233 -21.92 26.08 2.65
CA ARG A 233 -21.32 24.74 2.55
C ARG A 233 -19.80 24.77 2.73
N ASP A 234 -19.12 25.65 2.03
CA ASP A 234 -17.66 25.69 1.96
C ASP A 234 -17.10 26.57 3.09
N LEU A 235 -16.07 26.07 3.75
CA LEU A 235 -15.43 26.70 4.90
C LEU A 235 -13.91 26.63 4.75
N TRP A 236 -13.23 27.74 5.00
CA TRP A 236 -11.77 27.73 4.98
C TRP A 236 -11.19 27.05 6.22
N TRP A 237 -10.26 26.12 6.01
CA TRP A 237 -9.51 25.43 7.06
C TRP A 237 -8.87 26.42 8.03
N HIS A 238 -8.13 27.41 7.52
CA HIS A 238 -7.39 28.36 8.34
C HIS A 238 -8.28 29.21 9.24
N ASP A 239 -9.46 29.63 8.76
CA ASP A 239 -10.41 30.41 9.55
C ASP A 239 -10.98 29.60 10.72
N LEU A 240 -11.26 28.30 10.47
CA LEU A 240 -11.81 27.41 11.49
C LEU A 240 -10.80 27.10 12.61
N VAL A 241 -9.57 26.75 12.23
CA VAL A 241 -8.54 26.34 13.22
C VAL A 241 -7.97 27.50 14.02
N GLU A 242 -7.96 28.73 13.45
CA GLU A 242 -7.50 29.91 14.17
C GLU A 242 -8.31 30.22 15.42
N GLN A 243 -9.62 29.94 15.38
CA GLN A 243 -10.55 30.17 16.47
C GLN A 243 -10.69 28.98 17.42
N ALA A 244 -10.24 27.80 17.03
CA ALA A 244 -10.38 26.59 17.81
C ALA A 244 -9.37 26.49 18.96
N SER A 245 -9.80 25.95 20.09
CA SER A 245 -8.93 25.63 21.22
C SER A 245 -7.91 24.56 20.84
N ASP A 246 -6.69 24.71 21.34
CA ASP A 246 -5.65 23.68 21.25
C ASP A 246 -5.69 22.64 22.40
N GLN A 247 -6.74 22.71 23.22
CA GLN A 247 -7.00 21.76 24.30
C GLN A 247 -8.17 20.84 23.92
N HIS A 248 -7.92 19.55 23.90
CA HIS A 248 -8.94 18.54 23.65
C HIS A 248 -8.56 17.22 24.33
N GLN A 249 -9.47 16.65 25.09
CA GLN A 249 -9.29 15.32 25.66
C GLN A 249 -9.72 14.25 24.64
N ALA A 250 -8.82 13.32 24.35
CA ALA A 250 -9.10 12.22 23.41
C ALA A 250 -10.29 11.36 23.89
N GLU A 251 -11.16 11.01 22.95
CA GLU A 251 -12.34 10.15 23.19
C GLU A 251 -11.89 8.75 23.62
N GLU A 252 -12.52 8.19 24.65
CA GLU A 252 -12.34 6.79 25.01
C GLU A 252 -13.02 5.89 23.99
N MET A 253 -12.21 5.11 23.25
CA MET A 253 -12.68 4.20 22.21
C MET A 253 -12.56 2.76 22.67
N ASN A 254 -13.57 1.93 22.34
CA ASN A 254 -13.39 0.48 22.44
C ASN A 254 -12.40 0.00 21.35
N ALA A 255 -11.63 -1.03 21.65
CA ALA A 255 -10.68 -1.60 20.69
C ALA A 255 -11.34 -2.02 19.36
N GLU A 256 -12.62 -2.40 19.37
CA GLU A 256 -13.38 -2.79 18.17
C GLU A 256 -14.23 -1.65 17.59
N ASP A 257 -14.13 -0.43 18.12
CA ASP A 257 -14.76 0.73 17.48
C ASP A 257 -14.11 1.02 16.11
N PRO A 258 -14.91 1.32 15.07
CA PRO A 258 -14.40 1.65 13.75
C PRO A 258 -13.39 2.79 13.76
N LEU A 259 -12.32 2.64 13.00
CA LEU A 259 -11.26 3.64 12.84
C LEU A 259 -11.31 4.28 11.47
N PHE A 260 -11.24 3.48 10.43
CA PHE A 260 -11.31 3.98 9.06
C PHE A 260 -11.93 2.97 8.09
N ILE A 261 -12.39 3.52 6.97
CA ILE A 261 -12.83 2.78 5.78
C ILE A 261 -11.86 3.12 4.66
N LEU A 262 -11.33 2.10 4.00
CA LEU A 262 -10.48 2.28 2.84
C LEU A 262 -11.00 1.44 1.67
N TYR A 263 -11.28 2.10 0.55
CA TYR A 263 -11.87 1.45 -0.60
C TYR A 263 -10.81 0.81 -1.49
N THR A 264 -11.05 -0.45 -1.83
CA THR A 264 -10.23 -1.21 -2.78
C THR A 264 -11.05 -1.57 -4.02
N SER A 265 -10.35 -1.80 -5.14
CA SER A 265 -11.00 -2.28 -6.36
C SER A 265 -11.61 -3.68 -6.16
N GLY A 266 -12.86 -3.85 -6.57
CA GLY A 266 -13.54 -5.15 -6.57
C GLY A 266 -13.52 -5.78 -7.95
N SER A 267 -13.56 -7.11 -8.01
CA SER A 267 -13.72 -7.87 -9.28
C SER A 267 -15.04 -7.56 -9.98
N THR A 268 -16.06 -7.13 -9.25
CA THR A 268 -17.40 -6.80 -9.76
C THR A 268 -17.58 -5.33 -10.17
N GLY A 269 -16.53 -4.51 -10.11
CA GLY A 269 -16.59 -3.09 -10.48
C GLY A 269 -17.02 -2.14 -9.35
N LYS A 270 -17.77 -2.59 -8.34
CA LYS A 270 -18.10 -1.78 -7.16
C LYS A 270 -16.95 -1.84 -6.14
N PRO A 271 -16.36 -0.70 -5.74
CA PRO A 271 -15.33 -0.68 -4.70
C PRO A 271 -15.79 -1.31 -3.38
N LYS A 272 -14.86 -1.93 -2.66
CA LYS A 272 -15.08 -2.54 -1.34
C LYS A 272 -14.59 -1.59 -0.26
N GLY A 273 -15.44 -1.18 0.65
CA GLY A 273 -15.08 -0.37 1.81
C GLY A 273 -14.50 -1.23 2.93
N VAL A 274 -13.20 -1.47 2.93
CA VAL A 274 -12.53 -2.26 3.96
C VAL A 274 -12.54 -1.51 5.28
N LEU A 275 -13.12 -2.10 6.32
CA LEU A 275 -13.25 -1.50 7.64
C LEU A 275 -12.19 -2.05 8.60
N HIS A 276 -11.38 -1.16 9.16
CA HIS A 276 -10.49 -1.43 10.27
C HIS A 276 -10.98 -0.79 11.57
N THR A 277 -10.74 -1.48 12.68
CA THR A 277 -11.04 -1.02 14.04
C THR A 277 -9.78 -0.54 14.77
N THR A 278 -9.93 -0.02 15.99
CA THR A 278 -8.92 0.84 16.61
C THR A 278 -7.77 0.05 17.26
N GLY A 279 -8.07 -0.93 18.11
CA GLY A 279 -7.07 -1.52 19.01
C GLY A 279 -6.13 -2.51 18.34
N GLY A 280 -6.64 -3.62 17.84
CA GLY A 280 -5.83 -4.67 17.22
C GLY A 280 -5.04 -4.16 16.01
N TYR A 281 -5.65 -3.32 15.20
CA TYR A 281 -4.98 -2.66 14.07
C TYR A 281 -3.75 -1.87 14.52
N LEU A 282 -3.88 -1.01 15.54
CA LEU A 282 -2.75 -0.17 15.98
C LEU A 282 -1.66 -0.98 16.68
N VAL A 283 -2.01 -1.99 17.47
CA VAL A 283 -1.04 -2.94 18.02
C VAL A 283 -0.20 -3.56 16.90
N TYR A 284 -0.88 -4.04 15.86
CA TYR A 284 -0.24 -4.72 14.74
C TYR A 284 0.62 -3.75 13.90
N ALA A 285 0.10 -2.58 13.57
CA ALA A 285 0.83 -1.57 12.80
C ALA A 285 2.09 -1.09 13.54
N ALA A 286 1.99 -0.81 14.83
CA ALA A 286 3.12 -0.39 15.65
C ALA A 286 4.18 -1.48 15.79
N LEU A 287 3.76 -2.71 16.09
CA LEU A 287 4.66 -3.83 16.31
C LEU A 287 5.40 -4.23 15.02
N THR A 288 4.67 -4.32 13.92
CA THR A 288 5.26 -4.65 12.62
C THR A 288 6.20 -3.57 12.13
N PHE A 289 5.85 -2.30 12.26
CA PHE A 289 6.75 -1.19 11.97
C PHE A 289 8.06 -1.32 12.74
N LYS A 290 7.97 -1.52 14.06
CA LYS A 290 9.13 -1.59 14.95
C LYS A 290 10.09 -2.71 14.54
N TYR A 291 9.59 -3.90 14.31
CA TYR A 291 10.42 -5.08 14.08
C TYR A 291 10.84 -5.27 12.61
N VAL A 292 9.95 -4.97 11.66
CA VAL A 292 10.27 -5.15 10.23
C VAL A 292 11.29 -4.14 9.75
N PHE A 293 11.22 -2.92 10.24
CA PHE A 293 12.22 -1.89 9.93
C PHE A 293 13.36 -1.81 10.96
N ASP A 294 13.38 -2.72 11.94
CA ASP A 294 14.39 -2.69 13.01
C ASP A 294 14.58 -1.26 13.52
N TYR A 295 13.46 -0.62 13.85
CA TYR A 295 13.42 0.79 14.21
C TYR A 295 14.12 1.04 15.54
N HIS A 296 15.04 1.99 15.56
CA HIS A 296 15.69 2.50 16.76
C HIS A 296 15.36 3.97 16.97
N PRO A 297 15.18 4.42 18.23
CA PRO A 297 14.95 5.84 18.52
C PRO A 297 16.00 6.75 17.86
N GLY A 298 15.53 7.78 17.17
CA GLY A 298 16.39 8.70 16.41
C GLY A 298 16.51 8.37 14.91
N ASP A 299 16.08 7.18 14.45
CA ASP A 299 16.00 6.88 13.04
C ASP A 299 14.99 7.80 12.35
N ILE A 300 15.37 8.30 11.18
CA ILE A 300 14.47 9.03 10.28
C ILE A 300 13.94 8.03 9.24
N TYR A 301 12.63 7.89 9.24
CA TYR A 301 11.91 6.94 8.41
C TYR A 301 11.16 7.66 7.29
N TRP A 302 11.27 7.16 6.09
CA TRP A 302 10.55 7.68 4.93
C TRP A 302 9.76 6.58 4.21
N CYS A 303 8.45 6.72 4.21
CA CYS A 303 7.53 5.96 3.38
C CYS A 303 7.03 6.85 2.24
N THR A 304 7.20 6.41 1.00
CA THR A 304 6.81 7.19 -0.17
C THR A 304 5.33 7.05 -0.54
N ALA A 305 4.58 6.24 0.20
CA ALA A 305 3.17 5.99 -0.06
C ALA A 305 2.30 7.22 0.24
N ASP A 306 1.23 7.38 -0.55
CA ASP A 306 0.18 8.36 -0.29
C ASP A 306 -0.75 7.90 0.83
N VAL A 307 -1.28 8.84 1.61
CA VAL A 307 -2.26 8.56 2.67
C VAL A 307 -3.57 7.97 2.15
N GLY A 308 -3.85 8.11 0.86
CA GLY A 308 -4.98 7.48 0.19
C GLY A 308 -4.89 5.96 0.07
N TRP A 309 -3.78 5.36 0.49
CA TRP A 309 -3.54 3.92 0.50
C TRP A 309 -3.31 3.41 1.91
N VAL A 310 -3.51 2.10 2.12
CA VAL A 310 -3.32 1.49 3.44
C VAL A 310 -1.87 1.63 3.93
N THR A 311 -0.90 1.63 3.03
CA THR A 311 0.51 1.86 3.38
C THR A 311 0.71 3.23 4.00
N GLY A 312 0.03 4.25 3.49
CA GLY A 312 0.02 5.59 4.08
C GLY A 312 -0.62 5.65 5.46
N HIS A 313 -1.64 4.84 5.72
CA HIS A 313 -2.26 4.71 7.04
C HIS A 313 -1.33 4.01 8.03
N SER A 314 -0.97 2.76 7.72
CA SER A 314 -0.25 1.89 8.65
C SER A 314 1.21 2.30 8.84
N TYR A 315 1.89 2.68 7.75
CA TYR A 315 3.35 2.82 7.76
C TYR A 315 3.88 4.19 7.33
N LEU A 316 3.06 5.14 6.91
CA LEU A 316 3.46 6.55 6.88
C LEU A 316 3.10 7.23 8.20
N LEU A 317 1.91 7.00 8.75
CA LEU A 317 1.40 7.70 9.92
C LEU A 317 1.33 6.83 11.18
N TYR A 318 0.43 5.87 11.25
CA TYR A 318 0.00 5.30 12.53
C TYR A 318 1.05 4.43 13.21
N GLY A 319 1.69 3.53 12.49
CA GLY A 319 2.75 2.70 13.03
C GLY A 319 3.95 3.50 13.51
N PRO A 320 4.54 4.36 12.65
CA PRO A 320 5.66 5.21 13.03
C PRO A 320 5.35 6.14 14.22
N LEU A 321 4.23 6.86 14.18
CA LEU A 321 3.88 7.81 15.24
C LEU A 321 3.57 7.10 16.57
N ALA A 322 2.92 5.94 16.54
CA ALA A 322 2.73 5.14 17.75
C ALA A 322 4.06 4.73 18.40
N CYS A 323 5.10 4.51 17.60
CA CYS A 323 6.46 4.23 18.09
C CYS A 323 7.28 5.47 18.44
N GLY A 324 6.74 6.67 18.33
CA GLY A 324 7.48 7.92 18.61
C GLY A 324 8.54 8.26 17.56
N ALA A 325 8.40 7.74 16.35
CA ALA A 325 9.34 7.92 15.25
C ALA A 325 9.19 9.29 14.57
N THR A 326 10.22 9.68 13.83
CA THR A 326 10.17 10.75 12.84
C THR A 326 9.85 10.15 11.49
N THR A 327 8.70 10.52 10.92
CA THR A 327 8.24 10.05 9.60
C THR A 327 8.28 11.18 8.58
N LEU A 328 8.77 10.88 7.38
CA LEU A 328 8.87 11.85 6.29
C LEU A 328 7.67 11.68 5.36
N MET A 329 6.95 12.78 5.14
CA MET A 329 5.83 12.90 4.21
C MET A 329 6.27 13.69 2.97
N PHE A 330 6.16 13.08 1.80
CA PHE A 330 6.66 13.62 0.54
C PHE A 330 5.50 13.97 -0.40
N GLU A 331 5.39 15.26 -0.74
CA GLU A 331 4.39 15.75 -1.69
C GLU A 331 4.79 15.51 -3.15
N GLY A 332 6.09 15.42 -3.42
CA GLY A 332 6.64 15.33 -4.77
C GLY A 332 6.59 13.94 -5.41
N VAL A 333 7.33 13.79 -6.49
CA VAL A 333 7.52 12.53 -7.19
C VAL A 333 9.02 12.16 -7.23
N PRO A 334 9.37 10.86 -7.32
CA PRO A 334 10.74 10.42 -7.08
C PRO A 334 11.77 10.87 -8.13
N ASN A 335 11.34 11.29 -9.31
CA ASN A 335 12.19 11.64 -10.45
C ASN A 335 11.98 13.06 -11.00
N TRP A 336 11.37 13.95 -10.21
CA TRP A 336 11.16 15.35 -10.59
C TRP A 336 11.56 16.29 -9.42
N PRO A 337 12.24 17.43 -9.69
CA PRO A 337 12.62 18.01 -10.99
C PRO A 337 13.83 17.34 -11.64
N THR A 338 14.50 16.43 -10.94
CA THR A 338 15.65 15.67 -11.47
C THR A 338 15.46 14.17 -11.21
N PRO A 339 16.08 13.29 -12.01
CA PRO A 339 16.06 11.85 -11.75
C PRO A 339 16.59 11.44 -10.37
N ALA A 340 17.48 12.26 -9.78
CA ALA A 340 18.08 12.03 -8.46
C ALA A 340 17.22 12.53 -7.29
N ARG A 341 16.00 12.99 -7.53
CA ARG A 341 15.15 13.62 -6.48
C ARG A 341 14.97 12.76 -5.22
N MET A 342 14.70 11.47 -5.38
CA MET A 342 14.58 10.55 -4.23
C MET A 342 15.88 10.49 -3.43
N ALA A 343 17.01 10.27 -4.11
CA ALA A 343 18.31 10.21 -3.45
C ALA A 343 18.71 11.54 -2.78
N GLN A 344 18.36 12.66 -3.39
CA GLN A 344 18.56 13.99 -2.79
C GLN A 344 17.75 14.21 -1.53
N VAL A 345 16.51 13.72 -1.47
CA VAL A 345 15.67 13.76 -0.25
C VAL A 345 16.30 12.92 0.86
N VAL A 346 16.81 11.74 0.54
CA VAL A 346 17.55 10.89 1.49
C VAL A 346 18.71 11.66 2.11
N ASP A 347 19.56 12.30 1.30
CA ASP A 347 20.72 13.05 1.77
C ASP A 347 20.32 14.31 2.54
N LYS A 348 19.34 15.06 2.04
CA LYS A 348 18.85 16.29 2.67
C LYS A 348 18.37 16.06 4.10
N HIS A 349 17.61 15.00 4.32
CA HIS A 349 17.00 14.70 5.61
C HIS A 349 17.71 13.60 6.39
N GLN A 350 18.82 13.06 5.87
CA GLN A 350 19.59 11.98 6.49
C GLN A 350 18.70 10.77 6.84
N VAL A 351 17.93 10.32 5.86
CA VAL A 351 16.98 9.20 6.00
C VAL A 351 17.73 7.91 6.29
N ASN A 352 17.27 7.17 7.30
CA ASN A 352 17.86 5.89 7.71
C ASN A 352 17.09 4.68 7.15
N ILE A 353 15.77 4.82 6.97
CA ILE A 353 14.89 3.75 6.51
C ILE A 353 14.05 4.29 5.36
N LEU A 354 14.16 3.69 4.19
CA LEU A 354 13.40 4.07 2.99
C LEU A 354 12.46 2.93 2.59
N TYR A 355 11.17 3.23 2.50
CA TYR A 355 10.11 2.29 2.12
C TYR A 355 9.35 2.80 0.90
N THR A 356 9.46 2.08 -0.22
CA THR A 356 8.89 2.51 -1.50
C THR A 356 8.37 1.33 -2.33
N ALA A 357 7.72 1.65 -3.46
CA ALA A 357 7.11 0.64 -4.33
C ALA A 357 8.06 0.21 -5.48
N PRO A 358 7.97 -1.04 -5.97
CA PRO A 358 8.73 -1.51 -7.12
C PRO A 358 8.55 -0.64 -8.38
N THR A 359 7.37 -0.10 -8.60
CA THR A 359 7.12 0.84 -9.72
C THR A 359 8.03 2.07 -9.64
N ALA A 360 8.22 2.67 -8.46
CA ALA A 360 9.14 3.78 -8.27
C ALA A 360 10.60 3.35 -8.50
N ILE A 361 10.97 2.17 -8.00
CA ILE A 361 12.32 1.60 -8.18
C ILE A 361 12.61 1.39 -9.67
N ARG A 362 11.70 0.78 -10.43
CA ARG A 362 11.87 0.58 -11.87
C ARG A 362 11.94 1.89 -12.65
N ALA A 363 11.17 2.90 -12.27
CA ALA A 363 11.26 4.24 -12.88
C ALA A 363 12.66 4.85 -12.67
N LEU A 364 13.24 4.69 -11.48
CA LEU A 364 14.61 5.15 -11.20
C LEU A 364 15.66 4.30 -11.92
N MET A 365 15.46 2.98 -12.02
CA MET A 365 16.33 2.09 -12.82
C MET A 365 16.44 2.54 -14.28
N ALA A 366 15.33 2.94 -14.88
CA ALA A 366 15.28 3.44 -16.25
C ALA A 366 16.12 4.71 -16.45
N GLU A 367 16.31 5.52 -15.41
CA GLU A 367 17.20 6.70 -15.42
C GLU A 367 18.69 6.34 -15.24
N GLY A 368 18.98 5.10 -14.85
CA GLY A 368 20.35 4.64 -14.62
C GLY A 368 21.06 5.41 -13.51
N ASP A 369 22.35 5.73 -13.72
CA ASP A 369 23.17 6.42 -12.70
C ASP A 369 22.74 7.87 -12.43
N LYS A 370 21.92 8.46 -13.29
CA LYS A 370 21.31 9.78 -13.05
C LYS A 370 20.39 9.77 -11.81
N ALA A 371 19.80 8.63 -11.47
CA ALA A 371 18.94 8.49 -10.30
C ALA A 371 19.68 8.68 -8.96
N ILE A 372 20.98 8.62 -8.96
CA ILE A 372 21.83 8.76 -7.76
C ILE A 372 22.90 9.85 -7.89
N GLU A 373 22.89 10.59 -8.99
CA GLU A 373 23.93 11.57 -9.30
C GLU A 373 24.05 12.64 -8.21
N GLY A 374 25.29 12.89 -7.76
CA GLY A 374 25.57 13.91 -6.77
C GLY A 374 25.11 13.58 -5.34
N THR A 375 24.79 12.31 -5.05
CA THR A 375 24.31 11.85 -3.73
C THR A 375 25.18 10.73 -3.18
N ASP A 376 25.26 10.59 -1.86
CA ASP A 376 25.96 9.48 -1.23
C ASP A 376 25.06 8.45 -0.55
N ARG A 377 23.88 8.85 -0.04
CA ARG A 377 22.86 8.01 0.63
C ARG A 377 23.45 7.20 1.80
N SER A 378 24.53 7.67 2.40
CA SER A 378 25.27 6.95 3.45
C SER A 378 24.49 6.82 4.75
N SER A 379 23.46 7.65 4.95
CA SER A 379 22.56 7.58 6.11
C SER A 379 21.64 6.36 6.10
N LEU A 380 21.37 5.78 4.92
CA LEU A 380 20.48 4.63 4.80
C LEU A 380 21.04 3.40 5.52
N ARG A 381 20.16 2.74 6.26
CA ARG A 381 20.43 1.50 7.00
C ARG A 381 19.54 0.36 6.53
N ILE A 382 18.28 0.64 6.19
CA ILE A 382 17.30 -0.35 5.72
C ILE A 382 16.54 0.21 4.53
N LEU A 383 16.30 -0.65 3.56
CA LEU A 383 15.41 -0.42 2.42
C LEU A 383 14.18 -1.32 2.54
N GLY A 384 13.05 -0.87 2.03
CA GLY A 384 11.84 -1.67 1.97
C GLY A 384 11.10 -1.53 0.65
N SER A 385 10.32 -2.55 0.30
CA SER A 385 9.52 -2.63 -0.91
C SER A 385 8.09 -3.05 -0.59
N VAL A 386 7.11 -2.45 -1.27
CA VAL A 386 5.68 -2.62 -1.00
C VAL A 386 4.81 -2.48 -2.23
N GLY A 387 3.68 -3.15 -2.20
CA GLY A 387 2.52 -2.90 -3.07
C GLY A 387 2.37 -3.86 -4.24
N GLU A 388 3.45 -4.43 -4.71
CA GLU A 388 3.49 -5.44 -5.76
C GLU A 388 4.73 -6.33 -5.59
N PRO A 389 4.77 -7.54 -6.20
CA PRO A 389 5.98 -8.33 -6.23
C PRO A 389 7.11 -7.55 -6.92
N ILE A 390 8.29 -7.56 -6.30
CA ILE A 390 9.50 -6.97 -6.89
C ILE A 390 10.28 -8.04 -7.66
N ASN A 391 10.62 -7.76 -8.92
CA ASN A 391 11.48 -8.66 -9.68
C ASN A 391 12.92 -8.63 -9.16
N PRO A 392 13.68 -9.73 -9.26
CA PRO A 392 15.03 -9.82 -8.73
C PRO A 392 15.98 -8.72 -9.23
N GLU A 393 15.87 -8.33 -10.50
CA GLU A 393 16.73 -7.29 -11.09
C GLU A 393 16.49 -5.91 -10.45
N ALA A 394 15.24 -5.54 -10.20
CA ALA A 394 14.89 -4.29 -9.53
C ALA A 394 15.31 -4.33 -8.05
N TRP A 395 15.17 -5.48 -7.39
CA TRP A 395 15.62 -5.69 -6.02
C TRP A 395 17.14 -5.51 -5.91
N GLU A 396 17.91 -6.16 -6.81
CA GLU A 396 19.38 -6.06 -6.85
C GLU A 396 19.83 -4.64 -7.18
N TRP A 397 19.17 -3.96 -8.12
CA TRP A 397 19.48 -2.56 -8.43
C TRP A 397 19.23 -1.66 -7.21
N TYR A 398 18.11 -1.85 -6.54
CA TYR A 398 17.75 -1.10 -5.33
C TYR A 398 18.79 -1.28 -4.23
N TRP A 399 19.16 -2.53 -3.96
CA TRP A 399 20.20 -2.87 -3.00
C TRP A 399 21.57 -2.27 -3.37
N LYS A 400 22.00 -2.39 -4.64
CA LYS A 400 23.31 -1.90 -5.11
C LYS A 400 23.37 -0.39 -5.19
N LYS A 401 22.43 0.23 -5.88
CA LYS A 401 22.49 1.65 -6.25
C LYS A 401 21.96 2.56 -5.16
N ILE A 402 20.83 2.27 -4.58
CA ILE A 402 20.26 3.08 -3.50
C ILE A 402 20.90 2.71 -2.15
N GLY A 403 21.03 1.44 -1.86
CA GLY A 403 21.53 0.92 -0.58
C GLY A 403 23.04 0.78 -0.47
N ASN A 404 23.81 1.10 -1.51
CA ASN A 404 25.28 0.99 -1.54
C ASN A 404 25.78 -0.41 -1.10
N GLU A 405 25.04 -1.47 -1.42
CA GLU A 405 25.30 -2.87 -1.04
C GLU A 405 25.40 -3.12 0.48
N LYS A 406 24.88 -2.19 1.30
CA LYS A 406 24.98 -2.24 2.77
C LYS A 406 23.64 -2.42 3.46
N CYS A 407 22.55 -2.03 2.80
CA CYS A 407 21.23 -2.01 3.40
C CYS A 407 20.45 -3.28 3.03
N PRO A 408 19.99 -4.07 4.00
CA PRO A 408 19.07 -5.15 3.70
C PRO A 408 17.77 -4.59 3.10
N VAL A 409 17.19 -5.31 2.14
CA VAL A 409 15.92 -4.97 1.51
C VAL A 409 14.83 -5.83 2.13
N VAL A 410 13.91 -5.20 2.86
CA VAL A 410 12.72 -5.87 3.36
C VAL A 410 11.61 -5.80 2.31
N ASP A 411 11.38 -6.91 1.66
CA ASP A 411 10.30 -7.07 0.68
C ASP A 411 9.05 -7.57 1.42
N THR A 412 8.01 -6.77 1.42
CA THR A 412 6.84 -7.00 2.27
C THR A 412 5.64 -7.41 1.45
N TRP A 413 5.02 -8.54 1.79
CA TRP A 413 3.71 -8.88 1.27
C TRP A 413 2.63 -8.65 2.31
N TRP A 414 1.62 -7.90 1.93
CA TRP A 414 0.41 -7.62 2.71
C TRP A 414 -0.63 -6.91 1.86
N GLN A 415 -1.79 -6.66 2.42
CA GLN A 415 -2.95 -6.13 1.71
C GLN A 415 -3.65 -5.06 2.55
N THR A 416 -4.56 -4.29 1.95
CA THR A 416 -5.44 -3.39 2.68
C THR A 416 -6.22 -4.15 3.76
N GLU A 417 -6.69 -5.33 3.42
CA GLU A 417 -7.46 -6.21 4.29
C GLU A 417 -6.65 -6.77 5.47
N THR A 418 -5.34 -6.82 5.35
CA THR A 418 -4.49 -7.34 6.43
C THR A 418 -4.06 -6.28 7.46
N GLY A 419 -4.19 -5.01 7.12
CA GLY A 419 -3.85 -3.87 7.99
C GLY A 419 -2.37 -3.67 8.27
N GLY A 420 -1.56 -4.67 8.05
CA GLY A 420 -0.11 -4.65 8.24
C GLY A 420 0.57 -5.85 7.58
N PHE A 421 1.88 -5.92 7.75
CA PHE A 421 2.74 -6.94 7.12
C PHE A 421 2.33 -8.37 7.48
N MET A 422 2.37 -9.24 6.49
CA MET A 422 2.05 -10.66 6.67
C MET A 422 3.25 -11.56 6.44
N ILE A 423 3.90 -11.44 5.28
CA ILE A 423 5.11 -12.18 4.94
C ILE A 423 6.19 -11.16 4.62
N THR A 424 7.30 -11.22 5.34
CA THR A 424 8.34 -10.21 5.29
C THR A 424 9.60 -10.70 6.00
N PRO A 425 10.82 -10.34 5.56
CA PRO A 425 12.01 -10.58 6.36
C PRO A 425 12.06 -9.65 7.58
N LEU A 426 12.77 -10.09 8.62
CA LEU A 426 13.28 -9.22 9.68
C LEU A 426 14.77 -9.01 9.46
N PRO A 427 15.28 -7.76 9.42
CA PRO A 427 16.64 -7.46 8.97
C PRO A 427 17.75 -8.19 9.71
N GLY A 428 17.58 -8.41 11.02
CA GLY A 428 18.55 -9.11 11.87
C GLY A 428 18.33 -10.61 11.99
N ALA A 429 17.26 -11.16 11.41
CA ALA A 429 16.87 -12.56 11.60
C ALA A 429 16.84 -13.39 10.31
N THR A 430 16.72 -12.75 9.15
CA THR A 430 16.44 -13.43 7.89
C THR A 430 17.50 -13.12 6.84
N GLU A 431 18.16 -14.15 6.31
CA GLU A 431 18.95 -14.02 5.08
C GLU A 431 18.01 -13.79 3.90
N LEU A 432 18.39 -12.91 2.97
CA LEU A 432 17.52 -12.43 1.92
C LEU A 432 17.77 -13.15 0.59
N LYS A 433 16.72 -13.33 -0.18
CA LYS A 433 16.76 -13.73 -1.59
C LYS A 433 16.06 -12.66 -2.41
N ALA A 434 16.71 -12.15 -3.45
CA ALA A 434 16.17 -11.09 -4.29
C ALA A 434 14.79 -11.49 -4.86
N GLY A 435 13.75 -10.71 -4.54
CA GLY A 435 12.38 -10.93 -4.99
C GLY A 435 11.52 -11.82 -4.09
N SER A 436 12.06 -12.35 -2.98
CA SER A 436 11.27 -13.14 -2.02
C SER A 436 10.77 -12.29 -0.86
N ALA A 437 9.48 -12.45 -0.52
CA ALA A 437 8.92 -11.92 0.73
C ALA A 437 9.36 -12.71 1.97
N THR A 438 10.00 -13.83 1.79
CA THR A 438 10.66 -14.70 2.78
C THR A 438 9.72 -15.42 3.74
N ARG A 439 9.62 -15.02 4.99
CA ARG A 439 8.96 -15.76 6.06
C ARG A 439 7.77 -15.03 6.66
N PRO A 440 6.80 -15.74 7.28
CA PRO A 440 5.67 -15.10 7.94
C PRO A 440 6.11 -14.28 9.16
N PHE A 441 5.41 -13.16 9.38
CA PHE A 441 5.52 -12.40 10.62
C PHE A 441 4.83 -13.15 11.77
N PHE A 442 5.10 -12.74 13.00
CA PHE A 442 4.54 -13.35 14.20
C PHE A 442 3.01 -13.45 14.13
N GLY A 443 2.48 -14.61 14.49
CA GLY A 443 1.04 -14.92 14.50
C GLY A 443 0.44 -15.20 13.12
N VAL A 444 1.17 -14.99 12.05
CA VAL A 444 0.69 -15.22 10.68
C VAL A 444 0.95 -16.68 10.28
N GLN A 445 -0.09 -17.37 9.85
CA GLN A 445 -0.04 -18.77 9.45
C GLN A 445 -0.40 -18.94 7.97
N PRO A 446 0.54 -18.66 7.05
CA PRO A 446 0.30 -18.85 5.62
C PRO A 446 0.34 -20.33 5.26
N THR A 447 -0.51 -20.70 4.31
CA THR A 447 -0.54 -22.05 3.73
C THR A 447 -0.77 -21.93 2.24
N LEU A 448 -0.11 -22.78 1.46
CA LEU A 448 -0.40 -22.94 0.05
C LEU A 448 -1.38 -24.09 -0.13
N VAL A 449 -2.42 -23.88 -0.90
CA VAL A 449 -3.45 -24.87 -1.16
C VAL A 449 -3.64 -25.09 -2.65
N ASP A 450 -4.11 -26.28 -3.01
CA ASP A 450 -4.57 -26.61 -4.36
C ASP A 450 -5.96 -25.98 -4.65
N ASN A 451 -6.53 -26.28 -5.80
CA ASN A 451 -7.84 -25.73 -6.19
C ASN A 451 -9.00 -26.23 -5.33
N GLU A 452 -8.85 -27.37 -4.70
CA GLU A 452 -9.80 -28.01 -3.79
C GLU A 452 -9.64 -27.53 -2.32
N GLY A 453 -8.58 -26.76 -2.04
CA GLY A 453 -8.28 -26.25 -0.71
C GLY A 453 -7.46 -27.22 0.15
N ASN A 454 -6.85 -28.24 -0.44
CA ASN A 454 -5.97 -29.14 0.30
C ASN A 454 -4.61 -28.49 0.49
N PRO A 455 -4.05 -28.53 1.73
CA PRO A 455 -2.72 -28.02 2.01
C PRO A 455 -1.63 -28.74 1.20
N LEU A 456 -0.69 -27.96 0.68
CA LEU A 456 0.47 -28.44 -0.08
C LEU A 456 1.72 -28.34 0.80
N GLU A 457 2.48 -29.42 0.89
CA GLU A 457 3.67 -29.53 1.72
C GLU A 457 4.96 -29.25 0.93
N GLY A 458 6.02 -28.85 1.66
CA GLY A 458 7.37 -28.66 1.12
C GLY A 458 7.49 -27.53 0.10
N ALA A 459 8.46 -27.65 -0.81
CA ALA A 459 8.63 -26.74 -1.94
C ALA A 459 7.50 -26.97 -2.96
N THR A 460 6.67 -25.94 -3.16
CA THR A 460 5.44 -26.06 -3.95
C THR A 460 4.91 -24.69 -4.36
N GLU A 461 3.89 -24.70 -5.21
CA GLU A 461 3.15 -23.50 -5.63
C GLU A 461 1.65 -23.74 -5.47
N GLY A 462 0.91 -22.70 -5.09
CA GLY A 462 -0.53 -22.80 -4.92
C GLY A 462 -1.18 -21.45 -4.59
N SER A 463 -2.46 -21.50 -4.26
CA SER A 463 -3.19 -20.34 -3.73
C SER A 463 -2.75 -20.04 -2.30
N LEU A 464 -2.46 -18.77 -2.02
CA LEU A 464 -2.01 -18.33 -0.70
C LEU A 464 -3.21 -18.03 0.20
N VAL A 465 -3.33 -18.80 1.26
CA VAL A 465 -4.36 -18.62 2.29
C VAL A 465 -3.72 -18.38 3.65
N ILE A 466 -4.45 -17.76 4.56
CA ILE A 466 -4.07 -17.58 5.96
C ILE A 466 -5.06 -18.36 6.82
N THR A 467 -4.55 -19.25 7.66
CA THR A 467 -5.38 -20.23 8.37
C THR A 467 -5.85 -19.78 9.75
N ASP A 468 -5.34 -18.67 10.26
CA ASP A 468 -5.78 -18.08 11.52
C ASP A 468 -5.70 -16.55 11.49
N SER A 469 -6.46 -15.88 12.36
CA SER A 469 -6.55 -14.43 12.45
C SER A 469 -5.30 -13.81 13.08
N TRP A 470 -5.10 -12.53 12.80
CA TRP A 470 -4.07 -11.65 13.37
C TRP A 470 -4.72 -10.30 13.76
N PRO A 471 -4.12 -9.53 14.68
CA PRO A 471 -4.78 -8.34 15.24
C PRO A 471 -5.11 -7.25 14.21
N GLY A 472 -4.31 -7.12 13.15
CA GLY A 472 -4.49 -6.12 12.08
C GLY A 472 -5.51 -6.47 11.01
N GLN A 473 -6.14 -7.64 11.08
CA GLN A 473 -7.10 -8.10 10.08
C GLN A 473 -8.32 -7.19 10.01
N ALA A 474 -8.77 -6.85 8.79
CA ALA A 474 -10.02 -6.14 8.58
C ALA A 474 -11.20 -6.87 9.22
N ARG A 475 -12.09 -6.12 9.81
CA ARG A 475 -13.25 -6.67 10.53
C ARG A 475 -14.40 -7.03 9.61
N THR A 476 -14.58 -6.25 8.55
CA THR A 476 -15.69 -6.42 7.60
C THR A 476 -15.49 -5.50 6.39
N LEU A 477 -16.39 -5.60 5.42
CA LEU A 477 -16.67 -4.52 4.47
C LEU A 477 -17.78 -3.63 5.02
N PHE A 478 -17.59 -2.33 4.94
CA PHE A 478 -18.54 -1.36 5.49
C PHE A 478 -19.95 -1.58 4.94
N GLY A 479 -20.89 -1.84 5.86
CA GLY A 479 -22.29 -2.07 5.53
C GLY A 479 -22.60 -3.38 4.80
N ASP A 480 -21.62 -4.28 4.61
CA ASP A 480 -21.80 -5.49 3.80
C ASP A 480 -20.92 -6.66 4.28
N HIS A 481 -21.27 -7.19 5.45
CA HIS A 481 -20.53 -8.32 6.02
C HIS A 481 -20.67 -9.61 5.20
N GLU A 482 -21.82 -9.81 4.56
CA GLU A 482 -22.04 -10.97 3.68
C GLU A 482 -21.05 -10.98 2.51
N ARG A 483 -20.83 -9.82 1.89
CA ARG A 483 -19.83 -9.67 0.82
C ARG A 483 -18.41 -9.91 1.33
N PHE A 484 -18.11 -9.55 2.58
CA PHE A 484 -16.84 -9.86 3.23
C PHE A 484 -16.62 -11.37 3.34
N GLU A 485 -17.59 -12.11 3.85
CA GLU A 485 -17.54 -13.57 3.91
C GLU A 485 -17.41 -14.20 2.52
N GLN A 486 -18.23 -13.75 1.57
CA GLN A 486 -18.20 -14.25 0.19
C GLN A 486 -16.84 -14.01 -0.49
N THR A 487 -16.26 -12.82 -0.30
CA THR A 487 -15.01 -12.45 -0.97
C THR A 487 -13.80 -13.20 -0.43
N TYR A 488 -13.70 -13.35 0.89
CA TYR A 488 -12.45 -13.80 1.54
C TYR A 488 -12.54 -15.21 2.14
N PHE A 489 -13.73 -15.76 2.39
CA PHE A 489 -13.90 -17.00 3.14
C PHE A 489 -14.75 -18.05 2.43
N SER A 490 -15.33 -17.76 1.27
CA SER A 490 -16.18 -18.72 0.55
C SER A 490 -15.41 -19.69 -0.34
N THR A 491 -14.29 -19.26 -0.90
CA THR A 491 -13.48 -20.07 -1.81
C THR A 491 -12.85 -21.27 -1.10
N PHE A 492 -12.25 -21.01 0.06
CA PHE A 492 -11.65 -22.05 0.92
C PHE A 492 -12.22 -21.96 2.32
N LYS A 493 -12.87 -23.03 2.77
CA LYS A 493 -13.54 -23.07 4.08
C LYS A 493 -12.56 -22.93 5.25
N ASN A 494 -12.92 -22.11 6.23
CA ASN A 494 -12.13 -21.85 7.44
C ASN A 494 -10.76 -21.20 7.17
N MET A 495 -10.58 -20.56 6.03
CA MET A 495 -9.32 -19.91 5.63
C MET A 495 -9.59 -18.55 5.03
N TYR A 496 -8.75 -17.58 5.35
CA TYR A 496 -8.74 -16.30 4.66
C TYR A 496 -8.03 -16.47 3.31
N PHE A 497 -8.74 -16.23 2.22
CA PHE A 497 -8.20 -16.29 0.88
C PHE A 497 -7.67 -14.93 0.45
N SER A 498 -6.35 -14.84 0.25
CA SER A 498 -5.69 -13.59 -0.13
C SER A 498 -6.01 -13.12 -1.56
N GLY A 499 -6.45 -14.03 -2.43
CA GLY A 499 -6.56 -13.80 -3.85
C GLY A 499 -5.22 -13.79 -4.60
N ASP A 500 -4.13 -14.07 -3.89
CA ASP A 500 -2.76 -14.17 -4.44
C ASP A 500 -2.32 -15.63 -4.56
N GLY A 501 -1.53 -15.92 -5.59
CA GLY A 501 -0.75 -17.13 -5.69
C GLY A 501 0.64 -16.92 -5.10
N ALA A 502 1.24 -17.99 -4.62
CA ALA A 502 2.60 -17.96 -4.13
C ALA A 502 3.31 -19.29 -4.36
N ARG A 503 4.62 -19.22 -4.42
CA ARG A 503 5.52 -20.36 -4.41
C ARG A 503 6.29 -20.38 -3.09
N ARG A 504 6.48 -21.54 -2.52
CA ARG A 504 7.37 -21.75 -1.37
C ARG A 504 8.57 -22.57 -1.85
N ASP A 505 9.78 -22.12 -1.56
CA ASP A 505 10.99 -22.81 -1.92
C ASP A 505 11.45 -23.82 -0.86
N GLU A 506 12.59 -24.49 -1.10
CA GLU A 506 13.15 -25.51 -0.22
C GLU A 506 13.59 -24.97 1.15
N ASP A 507 13.89 -23.67 1.24
CA ASP A 507 14.22 -22.98 2.50
C ASP A 507 12.95 -22.52 3.26
N GLY A 508 11.77 -22.77 2.71
CA GLY A 508 10.49 -22.31 3.26
C GLY A 508 10.18 -20.83 2.99
N TYR A 509 10.87 -20.22 2.03
CA TYR A 509 10.67 -18.82 1.66
C TYR A 509 9.54 -18.68 0.65
N TYR A 510 8.68 -17.69 0.86
CA TYR A 510 7.53 -17.38 0.03
C TYR A 510 7.88 -16.38 -1.07
N TRP A 511 7.41 -16.69 -2.27
CA TRP A 511 7.52 -15.87 -3.47
C TRP A 511 6.12 -15.62 -3.98
N ILE A 512 5.71 -14.36 -4.01
CA ILE A 512 4.37 -14.01 -4.51
C ILE A 512 4.40 -14.05 -6.03
N THR A 513 3.54 -14.87 -6.62
CA THR A 513 3.50 -15.09 -8.08
C THR A 513 2.47 -14.22 -8.80
N GLY A 514 1.64 -13.48 -8.03
CA GLY A 514 0.65 -12.54 -8.54
C GLY A 514 -0.77 -12.92 -8.11
N ARG A 515 -1.76 -12.20 -8.64
CA ARG A 515 -3.17 -12.48 -8.38
C ARG A 515 -3.56 -13.82 -8.98
N VAL A 516 -4.39 -14.58 -8.28
CA VAL A 516 -4.88 -15.90 -8.77
C VAL A 516 -5.66 -15.75 -10.07
N ASP A 517 -6.43 -14.67 -10.23
CA ASP A 517 -7.12 -14.29 -11.46
C ASP A 517 -6.15 -13.85 -12.59
N ASP A 518 -4.88 -13.62 -12.30
CA ASP A 518 -3.80 -13.32 -13.26
C ASP A 518 -2.90 -14.54 -13.53
N VAL A 519 -3.28 -15.72 -13.08
CA VAL A 519 -2.61 -16.99 -13.44
C VAL A 519 -3.12 -17.47 -14.80
N LEU A 520 -2.18 -17.84 -15.68
CA LEU A 520 -2.46 -18.37 -16.99
C LEU A 520 -2.49 -19.89 -16.98
N ASN A 521 -3.44 -20.49 -17.72
CA ASN A 521 -3.48 -21.91 -17.97
C ASN A 521 -3.07 -22.16 -19.44
N VAL A 522 -1.79 -22.40 -19.66
CA VAL A 522 -1.22 -22.63 -21.00
C VAL A 522 -0.91 -24.11 -21.16
N SER A 523 -1.58 -24.77 -22.09
CA SER A 523 -1.39 -26.20 -22.37
C SER A 523 -1.50 -27.11 -21.13
N GLY A 524 -2.41 -26.76 -20.20
CA GLY A 524 -2.62 -27.50 -18.94
C GLY A 524 -1.64 -27.17 -17.82
N HIS A 525 -0.73 -26.22 -18.05
CA HIS A 525 0.22 -25.75 -17.02
C HIS A 525 -0.17 -24.37 -16.50
N ARG A 526 -0.05 -24.18 -15.19
CA ARG A 526 -0.26 -22.87 -14.55
C ARG A 526 1.01 -22.05 -14.64
N LEU A 527 0.89 -20.84 -15.17
CA LEU A 527 1.98 -19.87 -15.28
C LEU A 527 1.56 -18.57 -14.60
N GLY A 528 2.36 -18.07 -13.68
CA GLY A 528 2.15 -16.75 -13.10
C GLY A 528 2.51 -15.64 -14.09
N THR A 529 1.63 -14.65 -14.26
CA THR A 529 1.94 -13.49 -15.11
C THR A 529 3.17 -12.75 -14.63
N ALA A 530 3.35 -12.64 -13.31
CA ALA A 530 4.49 -11.98 -12.69
C ALA A 530 5.85 -12.60 -13.07
N GLU A 531 5.92 -13.92 -13.21
CA GLU A 531 7.14 -14.62 -13.63
C GLU A 531 7.53 -14.25 -15.05
N ILE A 532 6.55 -14.23 -15.96
CA ILE A 532 6.78 -13.87 -17.37
C ILE A 532 7.12 -12.37 -17.47
N GLU A 533 6.43 -11.52 -16.72
CA GLU A 533 6.72 -10.08 -16.66
C GLU A 533 8.14 -9.82 -16.15
N SER A 534 8.57 -10.53 -15.10
CA SER A 534 9.95 -10.44 -14.60
C SER A 534 10.99 -10.83 -15.65
N ALA A 535 10.76 -11.92 -16.37
CA ALA A 535 11.65 -12.33 -17.45
C ALA A 535 11.71 -11.28 -18.57
N LEU A 536 10.57 -10.68 -18.93
CA LEU A 536 10.53 -9.63 -19.94
C LEU A 536 11.31 -8.39 -19.49
N VAL A 537 11.10 -7.93 -18.27
CA VAL A 537 11.76 -6.72 -17.73
C VAL A 537 13.27 -6.95 -17.48
N ALA A 538 13.71 -8.18 -17.30
CA ALA A 538 15.12 -8.54 -17.25
C ALA A 538 15.86 -8.35 -18.59
N HIS A 539 15.12 -8.21 -19.70
CA HIS A 539 15.72 -7.88 -20.99
C HIS A 539 16.22 -6.43 -21.03
N PRO A 540 17.48 -6.16 -21.48
CA PRO A 540 18.09 -4.84 -21.38
C PRO A 540 17.34 -3.69 -22.05
N LYS A 541 16.48 -4.00 -23.02
CA LYS A 541 15.74 -2.99 -23.80
C LYS A 541 14.31 -2.76 -23.33
N ILE A 542 13.85 -3.50 -22.31
CA ILE A 542 12.46 -3.44 -21.84
C ILE A 542 12.40 -2.64 -20.53
N ALA A 543 11.53 -1.63 -20.51
CA ALA A 543 11.27 -0.82 -19.31
C ALA A 543 10.17 -1.42 -18.43
N GLU A 544 9.06 -1.84 -19.05
CA GLU A 544 7.91 -2.42 -18.34
C GLU A 544 7.23 -3.50 -19.18
N ALA A 545 6.54 -4.40 -18.50
CA ALA A 545 5.72 -5.41 -19.14
C ALA A 545 4.48 -5.73 -18.30
N ALA A 546 3.39 -6.06 -18.99
CA ALA A 546 2.19 -6.62 -18.38
C ALA A 546 1.68 -7.78 -19.22
N VAL A 547 1.40 -8.90 -18.58
CA VAL A 547 1.01 -10.14 -19.25
C VAL A 547 -0.42 -10.50 -18.89
N VAL A 548 -1.20 -10.88 -19.90
CA VAL A 548 -2.56 -11.38 -19.74
C VAL A 548 -2.78 -12.62 -20.60
N GLY A 549 -3.75 -13.44 -20.20
CA GLY A 549 -4.20 -14.58 -21.00
C GLY A 549 -5.34 -14.21 -21.94
N ILE A 550 -5.30 -14.74 -23.14
CA ILE A 550 -6.41 -14.69 -24.10
C ILE A 550 -6.83 -16.11 -24.47
N PRO A 551 -8.12 -16.35 -24.79
CA PRO A 551 -8.56 -17.68 -25.24
C PRO A 551 -7.77 -18.15 -26.44
N HIS A 552 -7.40 -19.44 -26.47
CA HIS A 552 -6.70 -20.10 -27.56
C HIS A 552 -7.24 -21.51 -27.76
N ASN A 553 -7.56 -21.87 -28.99
CA ASN A 553 -8.26 -23.10 -29.30
C ASN A 553 -7.49 -24.39 -28.92
N ILE A 554 -6.16 -24.36 -28.94
CA ILE A 554 -5.31 -25.52 -28.68
C ILE A 554 -4.73 -25.49 -27.28
N LYS A 555 -4.24 -24.33 -26.83
CA LYS A 555 -3.51 -24.18 -25.57
C LYS A 555 -4.42 -23.90 -24.38
N GLY A 556 -5.71 -23.68 -24.60
CA GLY A 556 -6.63 -23.14 -23.62
C GLY A 556 -6.47 -21.62 -23.46
N GLN A 557 -5.27 -21.16 -23.16
CA GLN A 557 -4.90 -19.72 -23.18
C GLN A 557 -3.59 -19.51 -23.93
N ALA A 558 -3.50 -18.40 -24.66
CA ALA A 558 -2.28 -17.85 -25.21
C ALA A 558 -1.77 -16.71 -24.36
N ILE A 559 -0.48 -16.49 -24.38
CA ILE A 559 0.21 -15.45 -23.61
C ILE A 559 0.28 -14.17 -24.43
N TYR A 560 -0.39 -13.14 -23.97
CA TYR A 560 -0.37 -11.81 -24.55
C TYR A 560 0.40 -10.84 -23.65
N ALA A 561 1.52 -10.32 -24.13
CA ALA A 561 2.41 -9.45 -23.39
C ALA A 561 2.40 -8.03 -23.95
N TYR A 562 2.01 -7.06 -23.13
CA TYR A 562 2.21 -5.64 -23.41
C TYR A 562 3.59 -5.24 -22.93
N VAL A 563 4.37 -4.57 -23.77
CA VAL A 563 5.77 -4.27 -23.51
C VAL A 563 6.09 -2.82 -23.84
N THR A 564 6.69 -2.13 -22.88
CA THR A 564 7.21 -0.77 -23.04
C THR A 564 8.73 -0.85 -23.14
N LEU A 565 9.30 -0.24 -24.18
CA LEU A 565 10.75 -0.21 -24.40
C LEU A 565 11.42 0.91 -23.59
N ASN A 566 12.70 0.74 -23.33
CA ASN A 566 13.53 1.81 -22.76
C ASN A 566 13.64 3.00 -23.75
N HIS A 567 13.87 4.18 -23.21
CA HIS A 567 14.01 5.38 -24.01
C HIS A 567 15.11 5.24 -25.06
N GLY A 568 14.77 5.55 -26.33
CA GLY A 568 15.69 5.44 -27.45
C GLY A 568 15.72 4.08 -28.15
N GLU A 569 14.98 3.10 -27.66
CA GLU A 569 14.76 1.82 -28.34
C GLU A 569 13.50 1.87 -29.19
N GLU A 570 13.53 1.19 -30.36
CA GLU A 570 12.43 1.15 -31.31
C GLU A 570 11.94 -0.27 -31.55
N PRO A 571 10.65 -0.49 -31.74
CA PRO A 571 10.13 -1.79 -32.13
C PRO A 571 10.66 -2.26 -33.48
N SER A 572 11.07 -3.52 -33.55
CA SER A 572 11.49 -4.14 -34.82
C SER A 572 11.13 -5.63 -34.84
N PRO A 573 11.04 -6.26 -36.04
CA PRO A 573 10.86 -7.70 -36.12
C PRO A 573 11.99 -8.50 -35.47
N GLU A 574 13.21 -7.99 -35.52
CA GLU A 574 14.39 -8.60 -34.89
C GLU A 574 14.27 -8.56 -33.38
N LEU A 575 13.88 -7.41 -32.81
CA LEU A 575 13.66 -7.25 -31.37
C LEU A 575 12.49 -8.11 -30.90
N TYR A 576 11.44 -8.25 -31.70
CA TYR A 576 10.31 -9.13 -31.40
C TYR A 576 10.78 -10.59 -31.23
N ALA A 577 11.57 -11.09 -32.16
CA ALA A 577 12.14 -12.43 -32.08
C ALA A 577 13.14 -12.57 -30.91
N GLU A 578 13.97 -11.58 -30.69
CA GLU A 578 14.96 -11.53 -29.59
C GLU A 578 14.27 -11.65 -28.24
N VAL A 579 13.23 -10.85 -27.97
CA VAL A 579 12.49 -10.84 -26.70
C VAL A 579 11.76 -12.16 -26.47
N ARG A 580 11.12 -12.73 -27.49
CA ARG A 580 10.48 -14.04 -27.35
C ARG A 580 11.48 -15.15 -27.03
N ASN A 581 12.63 -15.16 -27.71
CA ASN A 581 13.70 -16.11 -27.45
C ASN A 581 14.32 -15.90 -26.06
N TRP A 582 14.40 -14.67 -25.60
CA TRP A 582 14.84 -14.33 -24.24
C TRP A 582 13.95 -14.98 -23.19
N VAL A 583 12.64 -14.77 -23.24
CA VAL A 583 11.69 -15.39 -22.30
C VAL A 583 11.75 -16.91 -22.38
N ARG A 584 11.84 -17.47 -23.61
CA ARG A 584 11.98 -18.91 -23.81
C ARG A 584 13.24 -19.48 -23.15
N LYS A 585 14.33 -18.74 -23.15
CA LYS A 585 15.59 -19.13 -22.50
C LYS A 585 15.50 -19.01 -20.98
N GLU A 586 14.90 -17.93 -20.47
CA GLU A 586 14.83 -17.64 -19.04
C GLU A 586 13.85 -18.56 -18.30
N ILE A 587 12.68 -18.83 -18.86
CA ILE A 587 11.63 -19.62 -18.20
C ILE A 587 11.40 -20.96 -18.92
N GLY A 588 11.30 -20.93 -20.24
CA GLY A 588 11.01 -22.13 -21.03
C GLY A 588 10.01 -21.89 -22.17
N PRO A 589 9.82 -22.90 -23.05
CA PRO A 589 8.96 -22.75 -24.22
C PRO A 589 7.50 -22.42 -23.90
N LEU A 590 6.95 -22.95 -22.79
CA LEU A 590 5.55 -22.74 -22.38
C LEU A 590 5.25 -21.30 -22.02
N ALA A 591 6.24 -20.56 -21.50
CA ALA A 591 6.10 -19.17 -21.08
C ALA A 591 6.38 -18.17 -22.20
N THR A 592 6.74 -18.65 -23.39
CA THR A 592 7.03 -17.77 -24.52
C THR A 592 5.78 -17.00 -24.94
N PRO A 593 5.79 -15.66 -24.96
CA PRO A 593 4.65 -14.89 -25.40
C PRO A 593 4.21 -15.24 -26.83
N ASP A 594 2.93 -15.46 -27.00
CA ASP A 594 2.35 -15.66 -28.34
C ASP A 594 2.24 -14.33 -29.08
N VAL A 595 1.96 -13.28 -28.33
CA VAL A 595 1.87 -11.91 -28.84
C VAL A 595 2.71 -10.98 -27.97
N LEU A 596 3.53 -10.14 -28.60
CA LEU A 596 4.15 -8.96 -27.99
C LEU A 596 3.46 -7.72 -28.58
N HIS A 597 2.84 -6.94 -27.69
CA HIS A 597 2.19 -5.68 -28.03
C HIS A 597 3.08 -4.54 -27.53
N TRP A 598 3.76 -3.88 -28.46
CA TRP A 598 4.57 -2.72 -28.16
C TRP A 598 3.67 -1.52 -27.85
N THR A 599 3.92 -0.86 -26.72
CA THR A 599 3.17 0.33 -26.32
C THR A 599 4.08 1.29 -25.56
N ASP A 600 3.76 2.57 -25.61
CA ASP A 600 4.55 3.58 -24.87
C ASP A 600 4.23 3.62 -23.38
N SER A 601 3.05 3.15 -22.99
CA SER A 601 2.62 3.14 -21.58
C SER A 601 1.56 2.10 -21.31
N LEU A 602 1.50 1.65 -20.05
CA LEU A 602 0.50 0.70 -19.57
C LEU A 602 -0.63 1.43 -18.81
N PRO A 603 -1.88 0.93 -18.87
CA PRO A 603 -2.97 1.50 -18.09
C PRO A 603 -2.73 1.20 -16.60
N LYS A 604 -2.44 2.25 -15.87
CA LYS A 604 -2.16 2.18 -14.44
C LYS A 604 -3.17 2.99 -13.65
N THR A 605 -3.45 2.53 -12.45
CA THR A 605 -4.04 3.40 -11.45
C THR A 605 -3.06 4.51 -11.11
N ARG A 606 -3.54 5.56 -10.48
CA ARG A 606 -2.68 6.67 -10.02
C ARG A 606 -1.69 6.26 -8.92
N SER A 607 -1.87 5.08 -8.31
CA SER A 607 -0.88 4.45 -7.43
C SER A 607 0.20 3.66 -8.18
N GLY A 608 0.15 3.62 -9.51
CA GLY A 608 1.09 2.87 -10.33
C GLY A 608 0.71 1.41 -10.57
N LYS A 609 -0.39 0.92 -10.01
CA LYS A 609 -0.85 -0.45 -10.21
C LYS A 609 -1.40 -0.66 -11.62
N ILE A 610 -0.87 -1.65 -12.34
CA ILE A 610 -1.32 -2.00 -13.69
C ILE A 610 -2.75 -2.56 -13.64
N MET A 611 -3.61 -2.05 -14.51
CA MET A 611 -5.01 -2.47 -14.61
C MET A 611 -5.17 -3.64 -15.61
N ARG A 612 -4.70 -4.83 -15.21
CA ARG A 612 -4.70 -6.03 -16.08
C ARG A 612 -6.08 -6.40 -16.58
N ARG A 613 -7.13 -6.08 -15.85
CA ARG A 613 -8.51 -6.29 -16.28
C ARG A 613 -8.81 -5.57 -17.60
N ILE A 614 -8.36 -4.34 -17.74
CA ILE A 614 -8.52 -3.56 -18.98
C ILE A 614 -7.67 -4.17 -20.09
N LEU A 615 -6.41 -4.49 -19.81
CA LEU A 615 -5.50 -5.12 -20.76
C LEU A 615 -6.05 -6.46 -21.29
N ARG A 616 -6.63 -7.27 -20.41
CA ARG A 616 -7.23 -8.55 -20.78
C ARG A 616 -8.39 -8.39 -21.75
N LYS A 617 -9.26 -7.42 -21.50
CA LYS A 617 -10.39 -7.11 -22.39
C LYS A 617 -9.93 -6.58 -23.73
N ILE A 618 -8.98 -5.67 -23.76
CA ILE A 618 -8.39 -5.16 -25.01
C ILE A 618 -7.75 -6.32 -25.80
N ALA A 619 -6.94 -7.16 -25.15
CA ALA A 619 -6.28 -8.30 -25.78
C ALA A 619 -7.30 -9.30 -26.39
N ALA A 620 -8.41 -9.55 -25.68
CA ALA A 620 -9.49 -10.42 -26.14
C ALA A 620 -10.40 -9.77 -27.22
N GLY A 621 -10.25 -8.49 -27.50
CA GLY A 621 -11.10 -7.76 -28.44
C GLY A 621 -12.48 -7.38 -27.89
N ASP A 622 -12.71 -7.53 -26.58
CA ASP A 622 -13.94 -7.11 -25.90
C ASP A 622 -13.83 -5.65 -25.43
N THR A 623 -14.29 -4.75 -26.27
CA THR A 623 -14.26 -3.31 -26.00
C THR A 623 -15.61 -2.75 -25.51
N SER A 624 -16.64 -3.59 -25.43
CA SER A 624 -18.02 -3.18 -25.15
C SER A 624 -18.21 -2.67 -23.71
N ASN A 625 -17.42 -3.15 -22.76
CA ASN A 625 -17.44 -2.72 -21.37
C ASN A 625 -16.08 -2.93 -20.69
N LEU A 626 -15.27 -1.90 -20.67
CA LEU A 626 -13.95 -1.94 -20.01
C LEU A 626 -14.06 -1.87 -18.46
N GLY A 627 -15.27 -1.69 -17.92
CA GLY A 627 -15.53 -1.56 -16.51
C GLY A 627 -15.09 -0.21 -15.94
N ASP A 628 -14.86 -0.13 -14.62
CA ASP A 628 -14.48 1.11 -13.97
C ASP A 628 -13.08 1.57 -14.44
N THR A 629 -13.04 2.68 -15.16
CA THR A 629 -11.82 3.36 -15.63
C THR A 629 -11.52 4.64 -14.83
N SER A 630 -12.35 4.95 -13.84
CA SER A 630 -12.28 6.20 -13.06
C SER A 630 -10.96 6.34 -12.26
N THR A 631 -10.31 5.24 -11.99
CA THR A 631 -9.05 5.18 -11.24
C THR A 631 -7.79 5.27 -12.12
N LEU A 632 -7.93 5.35 -13.44
CA LEU A 632 -6.80 5.48 -14.36
C LEU A 632 -6.06 6.79 -14.16
N ALA A 633 -4.73 6.69 -14.18
CA ALA A 633 -3.85 7.86 -14.14
C ALA A 633 -3.96 8.68 -15.42
N ASP A 634 -4.04 7.99 -16.56
CA ASP A 634 -4.21 8.57 -17.90
C ASP A 634 -5.23 7.75 -18.70
N PRO A 635 -6.44 8.23 -18.88
CA PRO A 635 -7.45 7.56 -19.70
C PRO A 635 -7.07 7.42 -21.19
N GLY A 636 -6.24 8.32 -21.72
CA GLY A 636 -5.81 8.32 -23.13
C GLY A 636 -4.99 7.07 -23.50
N VAL A 637 -4.36 6.42 -22.51
CA VAL A 637 -3.62 5.16 -22.72
C VAL A 637 -4.53 4.05 -23.26
N VAL A 638 -5.78 4.01 -22.82
CA VAL A 638 -6.74 2.98 -23.25
C VAL A 638 -7.08 3.14 -24.73
N GLU A 639 -7.36 4.37 -25.17
CA GLU A 639 -7.66 4.66 -26.58
C GLU A 639 -6.49 4.27 -27.49
N LYS A 640 -5.27 4.63 -27.09
CA LYS A 640 -4.05 4.26 -27.80
C LYS A 640 -3.86 2.75 -27.90
N LEU A 641 -4.02 2.01 -26.81
CA LEU A 641 -3.93 0.55 -26.82
C LEU A 641 -4.97 -0.11 -27.72
N LEU A 642 -6.17 0.46 -27.82
CA LEU A 642 -7.21 -0.01 -28.73
C LEU A 642 -6.83 0.21 -30.19
N GLU A 643 -6.25 1.36 -30.53
CA GLU A 643 -5.74 1.65 -31.87
C GLU A 643 -4.57 0.72 -32.25
N GLU A 644 -3.59 0.55 -31.36
CA GLU A 644 -2.44 -0.34 -31.55
C GLU A 644 -2.88 -1.80 -31.73
N LYS A 645 -3.90 -2.24 -31.01
CA LYS A 645 -4.46 -3.59 -31.08
C LYS A 645 -4.98 -3.95 -32.46
N GLN A 646 -5.54 -2.99 -33.21
CA GLN A 646 -6.09 -3.24 -34.55
C GLN A 646 -5.01 -3.67 -35.55
N ALA A 647 -3.76 -3.31 -35.32
CA ALA A 647 -2.62 -3.65 -36.17
C ALA A 647 -1.96 -5.00 -35.80
N ILE A 648 -2.39 -5.66 -34.74
CA ILE A 648 -1.75 -6.88 -34.23
C ILE A 648 -2.47 -8.13 -34.73
N ALA A 649 -1.73 -9.02 -35.36
CA ALA A 649 -2.22 -10.34 -35.77
C ALA A 649 -2.43 -11.23 -34.53
N MET A 650 -3.60 -11.83 -34.40
CA MET A 650 -3.94 -12.75 -33.31
C MET A 650 -3.53 -14.19 -33.63
N PRO A 651 -3.02 -14.95 -32.65
CA PRO A 651 -2.77 -16.36 -32.80
C PRO A 651 -4.09 -17.12 -33.01
N SER A 652 -4.10 -18.04 -33.97
CA SER A 652 -5.26 -18.85 -34.34
C SER A 652 -5.55 -19.97 -33.34
#